data_ce9d0b14cac6f665be106c645a226527
#
_entry.id   ce9d0b14cac6f665be106c645a226527
#
_cell.length_a   1.000
_cell.length_b   1.000
_cell.length_c   1.000
_cell.angle_alpha   90.00
_cell.angle_beta   90.00
_cell.angle_gamma   90.00
#
_symmetry.space_group_name_H-M   'P 1'
#
loop_
_entity.id
_entity.type
_entity.pdbx_description
1 polymer ?
#
loop_
_entity_poly.entity_id
_entity_poly.type
_entity_poly.pdbx_seq_one_letter_code
_entity_poly.pdbx_strand_id
1 'polypeptide(L)'
;MALKEKIIKFSDIIIESGFLAVIFLIPVLFDFTLTNYNAFDLLKAVVFRVILSLILLAYSAKIFITGKISYRGGNKIFLFVLLLLFSFFISSFFSLEPALSFWGSYERQQGFYNLASYLLFFALLILNIRGFKQIKRLLVAAVAAGWLACLYGLAQLLGLDPLPWKEGGLATGRIFSSLGQPNFFGQYLILILPLSFYAYFFIAKKFFTKFFILLAIAAELICLFNTYSRAAWLGGLAAAAVFLIIFLVVRGRNRLALAFGIFLLVGVGLMVSLNYFSPSDSSGPSQLNALNRLKSLVDLKSGSSRMRLYYWQAGLEEIKQAGPKRLLLGFGPDALAAVFIKYYQPDWAIYEVIDTYPDRAHNWLFDVILSYGFFGLAAMLWFYSYLIYRTAKFLLKAKAKPNEEIWLVAALSASLAAYSANNLFSFSLFTGYVYLFFILAILWAVVGGRERRQAELKLTPASRALIWLALVIVAGLFIYLRNVNLVKADYYYMKAKKAEKQADCRGVLTNLAEAVSYDPGSSYYRERYIFQGLNCVSSIASRESQIALRDNLEEQIKLVGPDEAPYATKLTIARADSLFGFYVNPDYYGQAEKIFNDLIAAYPRLLTPYQDFGRMKMWQKNYTAALALFKRAESQLPDLNHPQLNRDHKNKIIDQAVSLYEKMGYSYNQLKNYERALSYYRKALVLNPRYLTLYKNLADVYYEQGDLDKAIVLNKRGLMLNPADYHWPWQLSLLYREKKDLAQAKKYLADAFKLAPESAELNKYIFYCHCEEH
;
A
#
# COMPACT_ATOMS: atom_id res chain seq x y z
N MET A 1 50.21 -17.05 -7.09
CA MET A 1 50.06 -15.57 -7.06
C MET A 1 49.03 -15.09 -8.10
N ALA A 2 49.25 -15.41 -9.38
CA ALA A 2 48.35 -14.93 -10.48
C ALA A 2 46.86 -15.26 -10.33
N LEU A 3 46.47 -16.44 -9.84
CA LEU A 3 45.07 -16.81 -9.64
C LEU A 3 44.38 -15.95 -8.54
N LYS A 4 45.08 -15.70 -7.43
CA LYS A 4 44.57 -14.87 -6.34
C LYS A 4 44.28 -13.42 -6.82
N GLU A 5 45.21 -12.86 -7.59
CA GLU A 5 45.06 -11.52 -8.16
C GLU A 5 43.89 -11.44 -9.15
N LYS A 6 43.75 -12.47 -10.00
CA LYS A 6 42.62 -12.55 -10.94
C LYS A 6 41.28 -12.60 -10.19
N ILE A 7 41.15 -13.42 -9.14
CA ILE A 7 39.88 -13.48 -8.37
C ILE A 7 39.59 -12.16 -7.67
N ILE A 8 40.60 -11.51 -7.07
CA ILE A 8 40.41 -10.20 -6.43
C ILE A 8 39.92 -9.16 -7.45
N LYS A 9 40.56 -9.10 -8.63
CA LYS A 9 40.19 -8.18 -9.71
C LYS A 9 38.77 -8.46 -10.20
N PHE A 10 38.41 -9.72 -10.38
CA PHE A 10 37.05 -10.12 -10.78
C PHE A 10 36.01 -9.77 -9.72
N SER A 11 36.31 -10.04 -8.44
CA SER A 11 35.44 -9.63 -7.31
C SER A 11 35.23 -8.11 -7.29
N ASP A 12 36.28 -7.32 -7.53
CA ASP A 12 36.18 -5.87 -7.57
C ASP A 12 35.29 -5.36 -8.72
N ILE A 13 35.32 -6.02 -9.87
CA ILE A 13 34.45 -5.72 -11.01
C ILE A 13 32.99 -6.04 -10.64
N ILE A 14 32.71 -7.22 -10.09
CA ILE A 14 31.35 -7.60 -9.68
C ILE A 14 30.80 -6.61 -8.66
N ILE A 15 31.58 -6.24 -7.65
CA ILE A 15 31.16 -5.30 -6.60
C ILE A 15 30.80 -3.93 -7.20
N GLU A 16 31.67 -3.36 -8.03
CA GLU A 16 31.43 -2.04 -8.60
C GLU A 16 30.27 -2.06 -9.61
N SER A 17 30.24 -3.04 -10.51
CA SER A 17 29.14 -3.21 -11.46
C SER A 17 27.80 -3.46 -10.75
N GLY A 18 27.82 -4.23 -9.65
CA GLY A 18 26.63 -4.45 -8.83
C GLY A 18 26.10 -3.16 -8.20
N PHE A 19 26.95 -2.31 -7.64
CA PHE A 19 26.52 -1.00 -7.13
C PHE A 19 25.97 -0.11 -8.23
N LEU A 20 26.65 -0.04 -9.37
CA LEU A 20 26.14 0.73 -10.53
C LEU A 20 24.80 0.20 -11.00
N ALA A 21 24.63 -1.13 -11.06
CA ALA A 21 23.37 -1.76 -11.45
C ALA A 21 22.25 -1.46 -10.46
N VAL A 22 22.48 -1.55 -9.13
CA VAL A 22 21.47 -1.19 -8.12
C VAL A 22 21.04 0.26 -8.31
N ILE A 23 21.97 1.19 -8.35
CA ILE A 23 21.66 2.62 -8.44
C ILE A 23 20.93 2.96 -9.74
N PHE A 24 21.27 2.32 -10.85
CA PHE A 24 20.68 2.58 -12.15
C PHE A 24 19.33 1.87 -12.34
N LEU A 25 19.24 0.57 -12.01
CA LEU A 25 18.07 -0.25 -12.32
C LEU A 25 16.89 0.02 -11.37
N ILE A 26 17.13 0.18 -10.06
CA ILE A 26 16.04 0.21 -9.08
C ILE A 26 15.00 1.32 -9.35
N PRO A 27 15.35 2.57 -9.69
CA PRO A 27 14.33 3.57 -9.98
C PRO A 27 13.66 3.42 -11.35
N VAL A 28 14.28 2.71 -12.29
CA VAL A 28 13.77 2.57 -13.67
C VAL A 28 12.94 1.31 -13.85
N LEU A 29 13.29 0.25 -13.11
CA LEU A 29 12.71 -1.07 -13.28
C LEU A 29 11.27 -1.12 -12.81
N PHE A 30 10.38 -1.74 -13.60
CA PHE A 30 9.04 -2.16 -13.24
C PHE A 30 8.58 -3.25 -14.21
N ASP A 31 7.53 -3.98 -13.91
CA ASP A 31 6.99 -5.01 -14.81
C ASP A 31 6.11 -4.38 -15.90
N PHE A 32 6.73 -3.97 -16.99
CA PHE A 32 6.05 -3.39 -18.14
C PHE A 32 5.22 -4.42 -18.94
N THR A 33 5.45 -5.71 -18.73
CA THR A 33 4.69 -6.79 -19.38
C THR A 33 3.38 -7.09 -18.64
N LEU A 34 3.21 -6.55 -17.45
CA LEU A 34 2.07 -6.78 -16.57
C LEU A 34 1.79 -8.28 -16.35
N THR A 35 2.87 -9.06 -16.21
CA THR A 35 2.82 -10.49 -15.90
C THR A 35 2.64 -10.75 -14.42
N ASN A 36 3.06 -9.80 -13.58
CA ASN A 36 2.91 -9.83 -12.13
C ASN A 36 1.85 -8.81 -11.69
N TYR A 37 1.18 -9.08 -10.58
CA TYR A 37 0.17 -8.18 -10.02
C TYR A 37 0.83 -6.96 -9.37
N ASN A 38 1.91 -7.17 -8.59
CA ASN A 38 2.72 -6.08 -8.04
C ASN A 38 3.76 -5.63 -9.07
N ALA A 39 3.33 -4.81 -10.03
CA ALA A 39 4.16 -4.39 -11.16
C ALA A 39 5.34 -3.48 -10.78
N PHE A 40 5.30 -2.76 -9.64
CA PHE A 40 6.28 -1.72 -9.35
C PHE A 40 7.35 -2.13 -8.34
N ASP A 41 6.98 -2.64 -7.16
CA ASP A 41 7.93 -2.80 -6.06
C ASP A 41 8.52 -4.21 -5.94
N LEU A 42 7.77 -5.26 -6.31
CA LEU A 42 8.21 -6.65 -6.21
C LEU A 42 9.48 -6.91 -6.99
N LEU A 43 9.48 -6.56 -8.28
CA LEU A 43 10.62 -6.82 -9.17
C LEU A 43 11.87 -6.04 -8.72
N LYS A 44 11.70 -4.78 -8.26
CA LYS A 44 12.78 -3.98 -7.69
C LYS A 44 13.40 -4.65 -6.47
N ALA A 45 12.54 -5.14 -5.56
CA ALA A 45 13.00 -5.80 -4.34
C ALA A 45 13.80 -7.08 -4.65
N VAL A 46 13.30 -7.89 -5.57
CA VAL A 46 13.95 -9.13 -6.00
C VAL A 46 15.31 -8.84 -6.66
N VAL A 47 15.34 -7.95 -7.66
CA VAL A 47 16.57 -7.59 -8.37
C VAL A 47 17.61 -6.99 -7.42
N PHE A 48 17.20 -6.10 -6.51
CA PHE A 48 18.10 -5.55 -5.50
C PHE A 48 18.73 -6.64 -4.63
N ARG A 49 17.91 -7.55 -4.10
CA ARG A 49 18.38 -8.62 -3.19
C ARG A 49 19.31 -9.59 -3.90
N VAL A 50 19.02 -9.94 -5.15
CA VAL A 50 19.88 -10.81 -5.97
C VAL A 50 21.23 -10.13 -6.22
N ILE A 51 21.25 -8.88 -6.68
CA ILE A 51 22.48 -8.13 -6.92
C ILE A 51 23.26 -7.94 -5.60
N LEU A 52 22.57 -7.63 -4.51
CA LEU A 52 23.19 -7.47 -3.19
C LEU A 52 23.84 -8.78 -2.72
N SER A 53 23.20 -9.94 -2.95
CA SER A 53 23.75 -11.26 -2.66
C SER A 53 25.02 -11.53 -3.48
N LEU A 54 25.04 -11.18 -4.77
CA LEU A 54 26.22 -11.30 -5.63
C LEU A 54 27.37 -10.39 -5.16
N ILE A 55 27.06 -9.15 -4.75
CA ILE A 55 28.05 -8.23 -4.18
C ILE A 55 28.63 -8.82 -2.87
N LEU A 56 27.78 -9.35 -1.99
CA LEU A 56 28.19 -9.98 -0.73
C LEU A 56 29.09 -11.18 -0.98
N LEU A 57 28.74 -12.07 -1.91
CA LEU A 57 29.53 -13.23 -2.28
C LEU A 57 30.90 -12.83 -2.88
N ALA A 58 30.94 -11.84 -3.76
CA ALA A 58 32.17 -11.33 -4.33
C ALA A 58 33.06 -10.66 -3.27
N TYR A 59 32.45 -9.89 -2.34
CA TYR A 59 33.19 -9.26 -1.24
C TYR A 59 33.72 -10.29 -0.23
N SER A 60 32.93 -11.30 0.14
CA SER A 60 33.36 -12.40 1.02
C SER A 60 34.45 -13.23 0.38
N ALA A 61 34.38 -13.56 -0.91
CA ALA A 61 35.45 -14.23 -1.65
C ALA A 61 36.77 -13.47 -1.54
N LYS A 62 36.73 -12.16 -1.76
CA LYS A 62 37.92 -11.29 -1.63
C LYS A 62 38.48 -11.30 -0.22
N ILE A 63 37.65 -11.19 0.83
CA ILE A 63 38.05 -11.24 2.23
C ILE A 63 38.71 -12.59 2.54
N PHE A 64 38.09 -13.70 2.13
CA PHE A 64 38.60 -15.04 2.45
C PHE A 64 39.91 -15.36 1.72
N ILE A 65 40.11 -14.83 0.52
CA ILE A 65 41.38 -14.98 -0.22
C ILE A 65 42.48 -14.11 0.39
N THR A 66 42.16 -12.87 0.77
CA THR A 66 43.16 -11.95 1.34
C THR A 66 43.43 -12.19 2.82
N GLY A 67 42.48 -12.77 3.55
CA GLY A 67 42.50 -12.86 5.02
C GLY A 67 42.35 -11.51 5.73
N LYS A 68 41.96 -10.43 5.00
CA LYS A 68 41.96 -9.06 5.53
C LYS A 68 40.65 -8.36 5.20
N ILE A 69 40.11 -7.68 6.21
CA ILE A 69 38.96 -6.76 6.04
C ILE A 69 39.52 -5.34 6.08
N SER A 70 39.34 -4.59 5.00
CA SER A 70 39.70 -3.18 4.92
C SER A 70 38.48 -2.29 5.11
N TYR A 71 38.51 -1.34 6.05
CA TYR A 71 37.41 -0.42 6.29
C TYR A 71 37.90 1.01 6.48
N ARG A 72 37.03 1.98 6.10
CA ARG A 72 37.28 3.41 6.28
C ARG A 72 36.51 3.96 7.47
N GLY A 73 37.12 4.91 8.18
CA GLY A 73 36.48 5.60 9.27
C GLY A 73 36.55 4.87 10.61
N GLY A 74 36.09 5.52 11.66
CA GLY A 74 36.08 4.95 13.01
C GLY A 74 35.04 3.84 13.16
N ASN A 75 35.25 2.94 14.12
CA ASN A 75 34.38 1.82 14.45
C ASN A 75 32.92 2.22 14.77
N LYS A 76 32.68 3.50 15.08
CA LYS A 76 31.35 4.01 15.47
C LYS A 76 30.28 3.81 14.40
N ILE A 77 30.61 3.89 13.10
CA ILE A 77 29.60 3.72 12.04
C ILE A 77 29.06 2.27 12.00
N PHE A 78 29.94 1.29 12.22
CA PHE A 78 29.52 -0.10 12.27
C PHE A 78 28.73 -0.42 13.54
N LEU A 79 29.05 0.25 14.66
CA LEU A 79 28.23 0.17 15.87
C LEU A 79 26.80 0.68 15.61
N PHE A 80 26.64 1.78 14.89
CA PHE A 80 25.29 2.27 14.50
C PHE A 80 24.55 1.27 13.62
N VAL A 81 25.23 0.69 12.62
CA VAL A 81 24.61 -0.33 11.77
C VAL A 81 24.15 -1.52 12.60
N LEU A 82 24.98 -1.98 13.55
CA LEU A 82 24.63 -3.08 14.44
C LEU A 82 23.48 -2.74 15.39
N LEU A 83 23.45 -1.53 15.95
CA LEU A 83 22.36 -1.09 16.83
C LEU A 83 21.03 -0.97 16.08
N LEU A 84 21.06 -0.43 14.86
CA LEU A 84 19.85 -0.37 14.02
C LEU A 84 19.39 -1.78 13.62
N LEU A 85 20.31 -2.64 13.19
CA LEU A 85 20.00 -4.01 12.84
C LEU A 85 19.39 -4.78 14.03
N PHE A 86 19.98 -4.62 15.23
CA PHE A 86 19.47 -5.19 16.46
C PHE A 86 18.09 -4.64 16.82
N SER A 87 17.88 -3.32 16.71
CA SER A 87 16.59 -2.70 16.95
C SER A 87 15.50 -3.25 16.01
N PHE A 88 15.80 -3.37 14.72
CA PHE A 88 14.88 -3.91 13.73
C PHE A 88 14.55 -5.38 13.98
N PHE A 89 15.57 -6.17 14.34
CA PHE A 89 15.42 -7.59 14.65
C PHE A 89 14.54 -7.81 15.90
N ILE A 90 14.89 -7.14 17.00
CA ILE A 90 14.18 -7.33 18.28
C ILE A 90 12.71 -6.84 18.19
N SER A 91 12.48 -5.74 17.48
CA SER A 91 11.14 -5.24 17.23
C SER A 91 10.31 -6.21 16.38
N SER A 92 10.91 -6.80 15.35
CA SER A 92 10.24 -7.80 14.51
C SER A 92 9.94 -9.09 15.26
N PHE A 93 10.85 -9.51 16.14
CA PHE A 93 10.69 -10.73 16.95
C PHE A 93 9.55 -10.58 17.97
N PHE A 94 9.43 -9.41 18.59
CA PHE A 94 8.38 -9.10 19.55
C PHE A 94 7.19 -8.34 18.93
N SER A 95 7.02 -8.38 17.62
CA SER A 95 5.93 -7.71 16.91
C SER A 95 4.55 -8.20 17.32
N LEU A 96 3.51 -7.44 16.94
CA LEU A 96 2.12 -7.91 16.96
C LEU A 96 1.89 -9.01 15.92
N GLU A 97 2.60 -8.93 14.79
CA GLU A 97 2.54 -9.87 13.68
C GLU A 97 3.99 -10.25 13.27
N PRO A 98 4.65 -11.20 14.01
CA PRO A 98 6.07 -11.47 13.82
C PRO A 98 6.46 -11.91 12.41
N ALA A 99 5.65 -12.77 11.77
CA ALA A 99 5.91 -13.23 10.40
C ALA A 99 5.85 -12.07 9.39
N LEU A 100 4.85 -11.20 9.50
CA LEU A 100 4.69 -10.02 8.67
C LEU A 100 5.84 -9.03 8.91
N SER A 101 6.19 -8.78 10.16
CA SER A 101 7.28 -7.87 10.52
C SER A 101 8.66 -8.40 10.11
N PHE A 102 8.83 -9.71 10.00
CA PHE A 102 10.09 -10.30 9.55
C PHE A 102 10.23 -10.24 8.02
N TRP A 103 9.20 -10.67 7.26
CA TRP A 103 9.26 -10.79 5.81
C TRP A 103 8.79 -9.53 5.07
N GLY A 104 7.91 -8.74 5.70
CA GLY A 104 7.22 -7.58 5.11
C GLY A 104 5.87 -7.95 4.53
N SER A 105 5.00 -6.93 4.44
CA SER A 105 3.70 -7.06 3.77
C SER A 105 3.88 -7.23 2.27
N TYR A 106 2.89 -7.85 1.62
CA TYR A 106 2.89 -8.03 0.16
C TYR A 106 3.05 -6.70 -0.60
N GLU A 107 2.37 -5.66 -0.16
CA GLU A 107 2.36 -4.37 -0.85
C GLU A 107 3.61 -3.53 -0.57
N ARG A 108 4.14 -3.55 0.66
CA ARG A 108 5.21 -2.65 1.10
C ARG A 108 6.57 -3.31 1.19
N GLN A 109 6.62 -4.58 1.56
CA GLN A 109 7.83 -5.36 1.74
C GLN A 109 8.86 -4.68 2.68
N GLN A 110 8.41 -3.99 3.74
CA GLN A 110 9.27 -3.24 4.65
C GLN A 110 9.56 -3.98 5.98
N GLY A 111 9.54 -5.31 5.95
CA GLY A 111 9.94 -6.14 7.07
C GLY A 111 11.45 -6.12 7.35
N PHE A 112 11.85 -6.76 8.44
CA PHE A 112 13.25 -6.88 8.88
C PHE A 112 14.19 -7.31 7.74
N TYR A 113 13.77 -8.25 6.92
CA TYR A 113 14.56 -8.75 5.79
C TYR A 113 15.02 -7.62 4.83
N ASN A 114 14.12 -6.73 4.43
CA ASN A 114 14.50 -5.60 3.58
C ASN A 114 15.28 -4.54 4.32
N LEU A 115 14.91 -4.25 5.58
CA LEU A 115 15.64 -3.28 6.40
C LEU A 115 17.10 -3.73 6.64
N ALA A 116 17.31 -5.02 6.91
CA ALA A 116 18.65 -5.60 7.00
C ALA A 116 19.40 -5.53 5.66
N SER A 117 18.71 -5.74 4.54
CA SER A 117 19.28 -5.63 3.19
C SER A 117 19.74 -4.20 2.87
N TYR A 118 18.99 -3.18 3.27
CA TYR A 118 19.42 -1.78 3.10
C TYR A 118 20.65 -1.45 3.96
N LEU A 119 20.69 -1.92 5.21
CA LEU A 119 21.85 -1.72 6.08
C LEU A 119 23.08 -2.47 5.56
N LEU A 120 22.90 -3.69 5.01
CA LEU A 120 23.96 -4.44 4.35
C LEU A 120 24.48 -3.71 3.10
N PHE A 121 23.59 -3.17 2.27
CA PHE A 121 23.95 -2.36 1.11
C PHE A 121 24.77 -1.13 1.50
N PHE A 122 24.33 -0.40 2.53
CA PHE A 122 25.07 0.72 3.10
C PHE A 122 26.46 0.29 3.58
N ALA A 123 26.56 -0.78 4.36
CA ALA A 123 27.82 -1.29 4.89
C ALA A 123 28.78 -1.70 3.76
N LEU A 124 28.29 -2.46 2.76
CA LEU A 124 29.10 -2.89 1.62
C LEU A 124 29.58 -1.70 0.78
N LEU A 125 28.75 -0.66 0.59
CA LEU A 125 29.15 0.57 -0.09
C LEU A 125 30.32 1.25 0.63
N ILE A 126 30.19 1.54 1.94
CA ILE A 126 31.24 2.23 2.69
C ILE A 126 32.55 1.43 2.78
N LEU A 127 32.45 0.09 2.77
CA LEU A 127 33.61 -0.79 2.78
C LEU A 127 34.35 -0.81 1.43
N ASN A 128 33.63 -0.63 0.32
CA ASN A 128 34.18 -0.80 -1.03
C ASN A 128 34.39 0.49 -1.82
N ILE A 129 33.95 1.67 -1.35
CA ILE A 129 34.28 2.95 -1.97
C ILE A 129 35.77 3.24 -1.79
N ARG A 130 36.52 3.28 -2.92
CA ARG A 130 37.98 3.43 -2.93
C ARG A 130 38.46 4.86 -3.17
N GLY A 131 37.67 5.65 -3.88
CA GLY A 131 38.09 7.01 -4.26
C GLY A 131 36.98 7.82 -4.93
N PHE A 132 37.32 9.08 -5.14
CA PHE A 132 36.38 10.08 -5.66
C PHE A 132 35.93 9.79 -7.12
N LYS A 133 36.80 9.15 -7.94
CA LYS A 133 36.43 8.72 -9.30
C LYS A 133 35.28 7.70 -9.31
N GLN A 134 35.27 6.78 -8.35
CA GLN A 134 34.19 5.79 -8.20
C GLN A 134 32.89 6.47 -7.75
N ILE A 135 32.96 7.42 -6.81
CA ILE A 135 31.81 8.22 -6.40
C ILE A 135 31.21 8.93 -7.61
N LYS A 136 32.01 9.55 -8.45
CA LYS A 136 31.51 10.20 -9.67
C LYS A 136 30.79 9.25 -10.63
N ARG A 137 31.29 8.01 -10.80
CA ARG A 137 30.60 7.00 -11.65
C ARG A 137 29.23 6.62 -11.07
N LEU A 138 29.15 6.42 -9.74
CA LEU A 138 27.88 6.14 -9.06
C LEU A 138 26.88 7.30 -9.19
N LEU A 139 27.33 8.55 -9.05
CA LEU A 139 26.51 9.74 -9.24
C LEU A 139 26.01 9.87 -10.68
N VAL A 140 26.87 9.58 -11.67
CA VAL A 140 26.46 9.58 -13.10
C VAL A 140 25.38 8.53 -13.34
N ALA A 141 25.53 7.32 -12.79
CA ALA A 141 24.50 6.27 -12.88
C ALA A 141 23.18 6.73 -12.24
N ALA A 142 23.23 7.41 -11.08
CA ALA A 142 22.05 7.94 -10.41
C ALA A 142 21.33 9.01 -11.26
N VAL A 143 22.06 9.96 -11.80
CA VAL A 143 21.50 11.02 -12.69
C VAL A 143 20.93 10.44 -13.97
N ALA A 144 21.61 9.45 -14.58
CA ALA A 144 21.12 8.76 -15.76
C ALA A 144 19.80 7.99 -15.49
N ALA A 145 19.71 7.33 -14.33
CA ALA A 145 18.48 6.68 -13.89
C ALA A 145 17.34 7.69 -13.68
N GLY A 146 17.63 8.84 -13.06
CA GLY A 146 16.70 9.96 -12.91
C GLY A 146 16.17 10.47 -14.23
N TRP A 147 17.06 10.64 -15.20
CA TRP A 147 16.71 11.03 -16.56
C TRP A 147 15.72 10.05 -17.22
N LEU A 148 16.01 8.72 -17.17
CA LEU A 148 15.12 7.71 -17.74
C LEU A 148 13.76 7.65 -17.04
N ALA A 149 13.75 7.75 -15.71
CA ALA A 149 12.49 7.82 -14.97
C ALA A 149 11.68 9.06 -15.36
N CYS A 150 12.34 10.22 -15.58
CA CYS A 150 11.66 11.42 -16.05
C CYS A 150 11.15 11.29 -17.48
N LEU A 151 11.87 10.64 -18.39
CA LEU A 151 11.39 10.40 -19.74
C LEU A 151 10.07 9.62 -19.75
N TYR A 152 9.95 8.58 -18.91
CA TYR A 152 8.69 7.85 -18.79
C TYR A 152 7.60 8.71 -18.11
N GLY A 153 7.94 9.50 -17.09
CA GLY A 153 7.03 10.46 -16.49
C GLY A 153 6.52 11.53 -17.46
N LEU A 154 7.38 12.00 -18.37
CA LEU A 154 7.01 12.93 -19.46
C LEU A 154 6.10 12.25 -20.50
N ALA A 155 6.38 10.98 -20.86
CA ALA A 155 5.48 10.21 -21.73
C ALA A 155 4.07 10.09 -21.11
N GLN A 156 3.97 9.84 -19.79
CA GLN A 156 2.68 9.87 -19.07
C GLN A 156 2.02 11.26 -19.14
N LEU A 157 2.78 12.33 -18.94
CA LEU A 157 2.28 13.70 -19.00
C LEU A 157 1.70 14.06 -20.36
N LEU A 158 2.33 13.56 -21.43
CA LEU A 158 1.92 13.80 -22.83
C LEU A 158 0.83 12.83 -23.31
N GLY A 159 0.36 11.91 -22.47
CA GLY A 159 -0.64 10.90 -22.86
C GLY A 159 -0.11 9.81 -23.79
N LEU A 160 1.22 9.64 -23.85
CA LEU A 160 1.91 8.66 -24.69
C LEU A 160 2.19 7.33 -23.96
N ASP A 161 1.64 7.13 -22.74
CA ASP A 161 1.83 5.89 -22.00
C ASP A 161 1.02 4.76 -22.63
N PRO A 162 1.66 3.69 -23.12
CA PRO A 162 0.98 2.58 -23.79
C PRO A 162 0.30 1.61 -22.79
N LEU A 163 0.55 1.76 -21.48
CA LEU A 163 0.09 0.81 -20.49
C LEU A 163 -1.26 1.22 -19.87
N PRO A 164 -2.21 0.27 -19.72
CA PRO A 164 -3.55 0.56 -19.25
C PRO A 164 -3.60 0.64 -17.71
N TRP A 165 -3.09 1.70 -17.11
CA TRP A 165 -3.20 1.93 -15.68
C TRP A 165 -4.62 2.34 -15.31
N LYS A 166 -5.44 1.39 -14.83
CA LYS A 166 -6.84 1.65 -14.44
C LYS A 166 -6.97 2.28 -13.05
N GLU A 167 -5.97 2.04 -12.20
CA GLU A 167 -5.94 2.51 -10.81
C GLU A 167 -4.61 3.24 -10.57
N GLY A 168 -4.66 4.42 -9.97
CA GLY A 168 -3.47 5.18 -9.61
C GLY A 168 -3.48 6.63 -10.11
N GLY A 169 -2.29 7.24 -10.15
CA GLY A 169 -2.10 8.66 -10.40
C GLY A 169 -2.62 9.20 -11.73
N LEU A 170 -2.67 8.39 -12.80
CA LEU A 170 -3.16 8.83 -14.12
C LEU A 170 -4.66 9.13 -14.13
N ALA A 171 -5.47 8.37 -13.39
CA ALA A 171 -6.89 8.65 -13.23
C ALA A 171 -7.14 10.04 -12.61
N THR A 172 -6.16 10.58 -11.88
CA THR A 172 -6.18 11.89 -11.26
C THR A 172 -5.38 12.96 -12.02
N GLY A 173 -4.87 12.65 -13.23
CA GLY A 173 -4.01 13.54 -14.01
C GLY A 173 -2.61 13.79 -13.41
N ARG A 174 -2.14 12.91 -12.52
CA ARG A 174 -0.84 12.97 -11.84
C ARG A 174 0.11 11.93 -12.38
N ILE A 175 1.35 12.31 -12.68
CA ILE A 175 2.38 11.38 -13.16
C ILE A 175 3.06 10.63 -12.01
N PHE A 176 3.42 9.36 -12.22
CA PHE A 176 4.06 8.50 -11.22
C PHE A 176 5.28 7.73 -11.75
N SER A 177 5.50 7.74 -13.07
CA SER A 177 6.61 7.07 -13.74
C SER A 177 6.73 5.58 -13.35
N SER A 178 7.93 5.04 -13.36
CA SER A 178 8.28 3.68 -12.91
C SER A 178 8.17 3.47 -11.40
N LEU A 179 7.81 4.50 -10.62
CA LEU A 179 7.69 4.43 -9.16
C LEU A 179 6.26 4.05 -8.68
N GLY A 180 5.29 3.98 -9.60
CA GLY A 180 3.93 3.50 -9.33
C GLY A 180 3.01 4.45 -8.57
N GLN A 181 3.54 5.52 -7.94
CA GLN A 181 2.74 6.51 -7.23
C GLN A 181 3.39 7.90 -7.30
N PRO A 182 2.60 8.98 -7.51
CA PRO A 182 3.12 10.34 -7.65
C PRO A 182 3.95 10.82 -6.45
N ASN A 183 3.57 10.47 -5.22
CA ASN A 183 4.30 10.89 -4.02
C ASN A 183 5.70 10.25 -3.95
N PHE A 184 5.83 9.00 -4.36
CA PHE A 184 7.12 8.29 -4.39
C PHE A 184 8.01 8.77 -5.53
N PHE A 185 7.41 9.09 -6.68
CA PHE A 185 8.15 9.73 -7.76
C PHE A 185 8.67 11.10 -7.35
N GLY A 186 7.83 11.95 -6.74
CA GLY A 186 8.25 13.22 -6.19
C GLY A 186 9.36 13.09 -5.14
N GLN A 187 9.25 12.11 -4.23
CA GLN A 187 10.29 11.81 -3.24
C GLN A 187 11.63 11.42 -3.89
N TYR A 188 11.59 10.60 -4.93
CA TYR A 188 12.79 10.21 -5.68
C TYR A 188 13.44 11.41 -6.37
N LEU A 189 12.63 12.28 -7.01
CA LEU A 189 13.13 13.46 -7.71
C LEU A 189 13.82 14.46 -6.78
N ILE A 190 13.31 14.70 -5.58
CA ILE A 190 13.98 15.60 -4.61
C ILE A 190 15.28 15.03 -4.05
N LEU A 191 15.48 13.71 -4.12
CA LEU A 191 16.76 13.10 -3.77
C LEU A 191 17.80 13.26 -4.88
N ILE A 192 17.38 13.20 -6.15
CA ILE A 192 18.26 13.23 -7.32
C ILE A 192 18.60 14.65 -7.73
N LEU A 193 17.66 15.58 -7.70
CA LEU A 193 17.81 16.93 -8.21
C LEU A 193 19.08 17.66 -7.69
N PRO A 194 19.43 17.65 -6.38
CA PRO A 194 20.68 18.24 -5.91
C PRO A 194 21.93 17.57 -6.48
N LEU A 195 21.87 16.24 -6.75
CA LEU A 195 22.95 15.47 -7.34
C LEU A 195 23.12 15.80 -8.83
N SER A 196 22.02 16.03 -9.55
CA SER A 196 22.01 16.47 -10.95
C SER A 196 22.64 17.86 -11.10
N PHE A 197 22.33 18.80 -10.20
CA PHE A 197 23.02 20.09 -10.14
C PHE A 197 24.51 19.94 -9.87
N TYR A 198 24.89 19.10 -8.89
CA TYR A 198 26.30 18.82 -8.64
C TYR A 198 26.99 18.22 -9.87
N ALA A 199 26.36 17.27 -10.55
CA ALA A 199 26.91 16.64 -11.76
C ALA A 199 27.11 17.67 -12.90
N TYR A 200 26.19 18.60 -13.07
CA TYR A 200 26.29 19.67 -14.06
C TYR A 200 27.51 20.57 -13.83
N PHE A 201 27.75 21.00 -12.60
CA PHE A 201 28.81 21.93 -12.29
C PHE A 201 30.19 21.26 -12.17
N PHE A 202 30.27 20.03 -11.67
CA PHE A 202 31.54 19.43 -11.26
C PHE A 202 31.91 18.13 -12.01
N ILE A 203 30.96 17.41 -12.61
CA ILE A 203 31.25 16.19 -13.37
C ILE A 203 31.30 16.47 -14.87
N ALA A 204 30.31 17.18 -15.39
CA ALA A 204 30.22 17.47 -16.83
C ALA A 204 31.26 18.48 -17.27
N LYS A 205 32.17 18.05 -18.16
CA LYS A 205 33.21 18.92 -18.73
C LYS A 205 32.92 19.31 -20.19
N LYS A 206 32.32 18.39 -20.97
CA LYS A 206 32.02 18.60 -22.38
C LYS A 206 30.66 19.26 -22.56
N PHE A 207 30.53 20.10 -23.60
CA PHE A 207 29.27 20.79 -23.91
C PHE A 207 28.08 19.84 -23.99
N PHE A 208 28.17 18.76 -24.73
CA PHE A 208 27.09 17.79 -24.86
C PHE A 208 26.70 17.15 -23.55
N THR A 209 27.65 16.80 -22.68
CA THR A 209 27.36 16.26 -21.35
C THR A 209 26.61 17.26 -20.48
N LYS A 210 27.04 18.55 -20.52
CA LYS A 210 26.33 19.63 -19.81
C LYS A 210 24.91 19.80 -20.33
N PHE A 211 24.74 19.79 -21.66
CA PHE A 211 23.44 19.91 -22.30
C PHE A 211 22.47 18.81 -21.86
N PHE A 212 22.89 17.54 -21.91
CA PHE A 212 22.04 16.42 -21.47
C PHE A 212 21.71 16.46 -19.98
N ILE A 213 22.65 16.87 -19.11
CA ILE A 213 22.36 17.01 -17.68
C ILE A 213 21.41 18.20 -17.44
N LEU A 214 21.53 19.28 -18.19
CA LEU A 214 20.59 20.41 -18.10
C LEU A 214 19.17 19.98 -18.52
N LEU A 215 19.04 19.19 -19.60
CA LEU A 215 17.76 18.60 -19.98
C LEU A 215 17.20 17.67 -18.89
N ALA A 216 18.07 16.88 -18.23
CA ALA A 216 17.66 16.04 -17.12
C ALA A 216 17.12 16.87 -15.94
N ILE A 217 17.83 17.94 -15.56
CA ILE A 217 17.38 18.88 -14.50
C ILE A 217 16.03 19.52 -14.88
N ALA A 218 15.87 19.96 -16.12
CA ALA A 218 14.60 20.53 -16.60
C ALA A 218 13.46 19.50 -16.51
N ALA A 219 13.70 18.27 -16.96
CA ALA A 219 12.73 17.18 -16.86
C ALA A 219 12.40 16.80 -15.40
N GLU A 220 13.40 16.75 -14.52
CA GLU A 220 13.22 16.50 -13.08
C GLU A 220 12.32 17.57 -12.46
N LEU A 221 12.52 18.85 -12.78
CA LEU A 221 11.69 19.96 -12.29
C LEU A 221 10.26 19.89 -12.85
N ILE A 222 10.11 19.67 -14.17
CA ILE A 222 8.79 19.51 -14.80
C ILE A 222 8.03 18.33 -14.18
N CYS A 223 8.68 17.18 -14.06
CA CYS A 223 8.08 16.00 -13.44
C CYS A 223 7.74 16.25 -11.97
N LEU A 224 8.65 16.84 -11.19
CA LEU A 224 8.40 17.15 -9.78
C LEU A 224 7.15 18.01 -9.60
N PHE A 225 6.99 19.02 -10.45
CA PHE A 225 5.83 19.89 -10.44
C PHE A 225 4.55 19.10 -10.76
N ASN A 226 4.57 18.27 -11.81
CA ASN A 226 3.41 17.49 -12.27
C ASN A 226 3.11 16.23 -11.43
N THR A 227 3.95 15.89 -10.44
CA THR A 227 3.54 14.92 -9.41
C THR A 227 2.43 15.46 -8.52
N TYR A 228 2.26 16.77 -8.44
CA TYR A 228 1.35 17.46 -7.50
C TYR A 228 1.53 16.98 -6.04
N SER A 229 2.73 16.55 -5.66
CA SER A 229 3.06 16.07 -4.32
C SER A 229 3.48 17.24 -3.43
N ARG A 230 2.59 17.67 -2.54
CA ARG A 230 2.88 18.75 -1.57
C ARG A 230 4.11 18.45 -0.70
N ALA A 231 4.22 17.20 -0.20
CA ALA A 231 5.35 16.78 0.61
C ALA A 231 6.68 16.86 -0.16
N ALA A 232 6.69 16.48 -1.46
CA ALA A 232 7.87 16.57 -2.30
C ALA A 232 8.26 18.02 -2.60
N TRP A 233 7.31 18.93 -2.82
CA TRP A 233 7.60 20.35 -3.01
C TRP A 233 8.21 20.99 -1.76
N LEU A 234 7.66 20.68 -0.57
CA LEU A 234 8.24 21.10 0.72
C LEU A 234 9.67 20.54 0.89
N GLY A 235 9.88 19.27 0.50
CA GLY A 235 11.20 18.65 0.48
C GLY A 235 12.18 19.41 -0.44
N GLY A 236 11.75 19.77 -1.66
CA GLY A 236 12.55 20.56 -2.58
C GLY A 236 12.94 21.94 -2.03
N LEU A 237 12.00 22.62 -1.36
CA LEU A 237 12.29 23.89 -0.65
C LEU A 237 13.29 23.68 0.49
N ALA A 238 13.17 22.61 1.26
CA ALA A 238 14.12 22.28 2.32
C ALA A 238 15.53 21.99 1.76
N ALA A 239 15.62 21.32 0.60
CA ALA A 239 16.89 21.12 -0.11
C ALA A 239 17.56 22.45 -0.48
N ALA A 240 16.79 23.34 -1.12
CA ALA A 240 17.28 24.66 -1.51
C ALA A 240 17.75 25.47 -0.30
N ALA A 241 16.99 25.43 0.79
CA ALA A 241 17.31 26.12 2.03
C ALA A 241 18.62 25.63 2.67
N VAL A 242 18.78 24.31 2.81
CA VAL A 242 20.01 23.72 3.38
C VAL A 242 21.21 23.96 2.47
N PHE A 243 21.03 23.86 1.15
CA PHE A 243 22.11 24.18 0.21
C PHE A 243 22.54 25.64 0.33
N LEU A 244 21.59 26.58 0.43
CA LEU A 244 21.90 28.02 0.60
C LEU A 244 22.59 28.29 1.94
N ILE A 245 22.14 27.68 3.03
CA ILE A 245 22.81 27.81 4.35
C ILE A 245 24.26 27.35 4.25
N ILE A 246 24.50 26.16 3.66
CA ILE A 246 25.87 25.65 3.49
C ILE A 246 26.70 26.58 2.59
N PHE A 247 26.12 27.07 1.48
CA PHE A 247 26.77 28.03 0.59
C PHE A 247 27.22 29.30 1.34
N LEU A 248 26.32 29.89 2.15
CA LEU A 248 26.63 31.08 2.93
C LEU A 248 27.71 30.82 4.01
N VAL A 249 27.63 29.65 4.67
CA VAL A 249 28.64 29.23 5.67
C VAL A 249 30.02 29.08 5.02
N VAL A 250 30.11 28.40 3.86
CA VAL A 250 31.35 28.19 3.12
C VAL A 250 31.94 29.51 2.64
N ARG A 251 31.10 30.49 2.28
CA ARG A 251 31.51 31.85 1.88
C ARG A 251 31.81 32.75 3.07
N GLY A 252 31.80 32.26 4.30
CA GLY A 252 32.12 33.04 5.51
C GLY A 252 31.01 33.97 6.01
N ARG A 253 29.80 33.90 5.42
CA ARG A 253 28.65 34.75 5.75
C ARG A 253 27.75 34.12 6.82
N ASN A 254 28.33 33.72 7.96
CA ASN A 254 27.61 32.95 9.00
C ASN A 254 26.41 33.69 9.59
N ARG A 255 26.51 35.03 9.77
CA ARG A 255 25.40 35.85 10.28
C ARG A 255 24.19 35.80 9.31
N LEU A 256 24.46 35.88 8.00
CA LEU A 256 23.42 35.76 6.98
C LEU A 256 22.83 34.37 6.94
N ALA A 257 23.64 33.31 7.10
CA ALA A 257 23.15 31.93 7.17
C ALA A 257 22.24 31.73 8.39
N LEU A 258 22.62 32.27 9.56
CA LEU A 258 21.81 32.20 10.77
C LEU A 258 20.49 32.99 10.61
N ALA A 259 20.57 34.24 10.11
CA ALA A 259 19.39 35.05 9.86
C ALA A 259 18.40 34.38 8.88
N PHE A 260 18.92 33.78 7.82
CA PHE A 260 18.09 33.01 6.86
C PHE A 260 17.47 31.78 7.49
N GLY A 261 18.21 31.04 8.33
CA GLY A 261 17.66 29.89 9.07
C GLY A 261 16.54 30.30 10.02
N ILE A 262 16.71 31.40 10.76
CA ILE A 262 15.69 31.99 11.64
C ILE A 262 14.46 32.41 10.81
N PHE A 263 14.68 33.12 9.69
CA PHE A 263 13.60 33.54 8.79
C PHE A 263 12.77 32.38 8.29
N LEU A 264 13.40 31.24 7.91
CA LEU A 264 12.70 30.03 7.51
C LEU A 264 11.88 29.42 8.66
N LEU A 265 12.44 29.34 9.87
CA LEU A 265 11.73 28.82 11.06
C LEU A 265 10.52 29.69 11.40
N VAL A 266 10.69 31.01 11.39
CA VAL A 266 9.58 31.95 11.63
C VAL A 266 8.54 31.85 10.52
N GLY A 267 8.96 31.74 9.25
CA GLY A 267 8.06 31.57 8.12
C GLY A 267 7.21 30.30 8.21
N VAL A 268 7.82 29.18 8.59
CA VAL A 268 7.08 27.92 8.84
C VAL A 268 6.11 28.08 10.03
N GLY A 269 6.56 28.69 11.13
CA GLY A 269 5.71 28.95 12.30
C GLY A 269 4.51 29.84 11.97
N LEU A 270 4.70 30.91 11.21
CA LEU A 270 3.64 31.79 10.73
C LEU A 270 2.68 31.05 9.78
N MET A 271 3.22 30.26 8.87
CA MET A 271 2.40 29.42 7.99
C MET A 271 1.50 28.48 8.77
N VAL A 272 2.01 27.79 9.77
CA VAL A 272 1.23 26.89 10.64
C VAL A 272 0.18 27.66 11.42
N SER A 273 0.53 28.82 12.00
CA SER A 273 -0.41 29.62 12.79
C SER A 273 -1.53 30.23 11.95
N LEU A 274 -1.22 30.77 10.77
CA LEU A 274 -2.23 31.32 9.86
C LEU A 274 -3.26 30.28 9.41
N ASN A 275 -2.85 29.01 9.25
CA ASN A 275 -3.79 27.92 8.96
C ASN A 275 -4.68 27.54 10.11
N TYR A 276 -4.20 27.64 11.33
CA TYR A 276 -5.01 27.35 12.50
C TYR A 276 -6.18 28.36 12.66
N PHE A 277 -5.95 29.60 12.29
CA PHE A 277 -6.91 30.69 12.45
C PHE A 277 -7.74 31.04 11.20
N SER A 278 -7.47 30.44 10.03
CA SER A 278 -8.25 30.75 8.80
C SER A 278 -9.56 29.98 8.74
N PRO A 279 -10.69 30.65 8.37
CA PRO A 279 -11.96 29.97 8.12
C PRO A 279 -11.87 29.04 6.90
N SER A 280 -12.59 27.90 6.96
CA SER A 280 -12.62 26.91 5.89
C SER A 280 -13.71 27.25 4.87
N ASP A 281 -13.43 28.11 3.89
CA ASP A 281 -14.26 28.24 2.71
C ASP A 281 -13.50 27.82 1.46
N SER A 282 -13.61 26.55 1.11
CA SER A 282 -13.24 26.05 -0.21
C SER A 282 -14.05 24.81 -0.57
N SER A 283 -15.36 25.00 -0.76
CA SER A 283 -16.25 24.06 -1.44
C SER A 283 -16.21 24.36 -2.95
N GLY A 284 -15.22 23.83 -3.64
CA GLY A 284 -15.17 23.81 -5.10
C GLY A 284 -14.55 22.50 -5.58
N PRO A 285 -15.04 21.93 -6.72
CA PRO A 285 -14.44 20.74 -7.29
C PRO A 285 -12.98 21.05 -7.58
N SER A 286 -12.07 20.24 -7.03
CA SER A 286 -10.64 20.36 -7.21
C SER A 286 -10.27 20.05 -8.65
N GLN A 287 -10.42 21.01 -9.56
CA GLN A 287 -9.65 20.98 -10.79
C GLN A 287 -8.17 21.01 -10.38
N LEU A 288 -7.38 20.11 -10.96
CA LEU A 288 -5.94 19.99 -10.75
C LEU A 288 -5.24 21.24 -11.27
N ASN A 289 -5.39 22.33 -10.56
CA ASN A 289 -4.68 23.57 -10.86
C ASN A 289 -3.52 23.69 -9.87
N ALA A 290 -2.30 23.75 -10.41
CA ALA A 290 -1.07 23.84 -9.61
C ALA A 290 -1.10 25.01 -8.61
N LEU A 291 -1.73 26.15 -8.98
CA LEU A 291 -1.90 27.30 -8.09
C LEU A 291 -2.80 26.99 -6.89
N ASN A 292 -3.88 26.24 -7.09
CA ASN A 292 -4.75 25.81 -5.99
C ASN A 292 -4.05 24.80 -5.08
N ARG A 293 -3.18 23.94 -5.64
CA ARG A 293 -2.32 23.03 -4.87
C ARG A 293 -1.25 23.77 -4.08
N LEU A 294 -0.65 24.81 -4.63
CA LEU A 294 0.29 25.68 -3.90
C LEU A 294 -0.41 26.40 -2.73
N LYS A 295 -1.60 26.95 -2.94
CA LYS A 295 -2.42 27.52 -1.85
C LYS A 295 -2.74 26.47 -0.77
N SER A 296 -2.98 25.20 -1.18
CA SER A 296 -3.27 24.10 -0.26
C SER A 296 -2.05 23.46 0.40
N LEU A 297 -0.81 23.94 0.13
CA LEU A 297 0.39 23.46 0.84
C LEU A 297 0.25 23.57 2.36
N VAL A 298 -0.49 24.56 2.79
CA VAL A 298 -0.67 24.95 4.18
C VAL A 298 -2.07 24.56 4.70
N ASP A 299 -2.97 24.03 3.86
CA ASP A 299 -4.32 23.67 4.26
C ASP A 299 -4.32 22.36 5.10
N LEU A 300 -4.40 22.51 6.42
CA LEU A 300 -4.54 21.42 7.38
C LEU A 300 -5.99 20.84 7.43
N LYS A 301 -6.95 21.52 6.82
CA LYS A 301 -8.36 21.13 6.81
C LYS A 301 -8.75 20.28 5.60
N SER A 302 -7.86 20.18 4.57
CA SER A 302 -8.09 19.30 3.41
C SER A 302 -8.09 17.81 3.81
N GLY A 303 -8.86 16.99 3.10
CA GLY A 303 -9.09 15.58 3.43
C GLY A 303 -7.81 14.80 3.77
N SER A 304 -6.80 14.84 2.90
CA SER A 304 -5.55 14.10 3.15
C SER A 304 -4.71 14.64 4.33
N SER A 305 -4.82 15.94 4.65
CA SER A 305 -4.15 16.53 5.83
C SER A 305 -4.92 16.17 7.09
N ARG A 306 -6.25 16.22 7.05
CA ARG A 306 -7.13 15.84 8.17
C ARG A 306 -6.94 14.38 8.57
N MET A 307 -6.83 13.47 7.58
CA MET A 307 -6.56 12.06 7.85
C MET A 307 -5.23 11.84 8.57
N ARG A 308 -4.16 12.57 8.17
CA ARG A 308 -2.88 12.47 8.90
C ARG A 308 -3.00 12.90 10.35
N LEU A 309 -3.77 13.95 10.65
CA LEU A 309 -4.01 14.38 12.03
C LEU A 309 -4.72 13.29 12.84
N TYR A 310 -5.73 12.61 12.26
CA TYR A 310 -6.36 11.46 12.91
C TYR A 310 -5.38 10.31 13.15
N TYR A 311 -4.50 10.00 12.19
CA TYR A 311 -3.48 8.97 12.36
C TYR A 311 -2.46 9.34 13.45
N TRP A 312 -2.06 10.60 13.54
CA TRP A 312 -1.15 11.07 14.59
C TRP A 312 -1.81 11.07 15.96
N GLN A 313 -3.10 11.43 16.04
CA GLN A 313 -3.87 11.32 17.27
C GLN A 313 -3.98 9.86 17.73
N ALA A 314 -4.34 8.95 16.83
CA ALA A 314 -4.38 7.51 17.10
C ALA A 314 -3.02 6.97 17.57
N GLY A 315 -1.92 7.37 16.87
CA GLY A 315 -0.57 7.00 17.28
C GLY A 315 -0.17 7.53 18.65
N LEU A 316 -0.55 8.77 18.99
CA LEU A 316 -0.32 9.34 20.33
C LEU A 316 -1.10 8.61 21.42
N GLU A 317 -2.35 8.26 21.17
CA GLU A 317 -3.16 7.50 22.12
C GLU A 317 -2.57 6.09 22.33
N GLU A 318 -2.12 5.41 21.27
CA GLU A 318 -1.46 4.12 21.45
C GLU A 318 -0.16 4.25 22.25
N ILE A 319 0.66 5.29 22.01
CA ILE A 319 1.91 5.54 22.77
C ILE A 319 1.59 5.77 24.27
N LYS A 320 0.53 6.50 24.59
CA LYS A 320 0.12 6.75 25.99
C LYS A 320 -0.36 5.48 26.71
N GLN A 321 -1.04 4.58 25.98
CA GLN A 321 -1.60 3.35 26.52
C GLN A 321 -0.62 2.17 26.48
N ALA A 322 0.47 2.30 25.72
CA ALA A 322 1.44 1.24 25.53
C ALA A 322 2.20 0.92 26.82
N GLY A 323 2.30 -0.36 27.13
CA GLY A 323 3.14 -0.83 28.23
C GLY A 323 4.65 -0.65 27.95
N PRO A 324 5.51 -0.72 28.98
CA PRO A 324 6.95 -0.44 28.87
C PRO A 324 7.67 -1.21 27.75
N LYS A 325 7.29 -2.47 27.52
CA LYS A 325 7.84 -3.31 26.46
C LYS A 325 7.56 -2.70 25.07
N ARG A 326 6.33 -2.26 24.83
CA ARG A 326 5.92 -1.67 23.54
C ARG A 326 6.52 -0.28 23.35
N LEU A 327 6.60 0.51 24.38
CA LEU A 327 7.30 1.81 24.36
C LEU A 327 8.77 1.65 23.99
N LEU A 328 9.44 0.63 24.53
CA LEU A 328 10.87 0.40 24.27
C LEU A 328 11.13 -0.21 22.89
N LEU A 329 10.38 -1.24 22.49
CA LEU A 329 10.66 -2.08 21.33
C LEU A 329 9.73 -1.80 20.13
N GLY A 330 8.62 -1.09 20.31
CA GLY A 330 7.61 -0.86 19.29
C GLY A 330 6.66 -2.04 19.06
N PHE A 331 5.86 -1.92 18.00
CA PHE A 331 4.84 -2.88 17.61
C PHE A 331 5.25 -3.78 16.44
N GLY A 332 6.39 -3.50 15.83
CA GLY A 332 6.95 -4.20 14.68
C GLY A 332 6.82 -3.43 13.36
N PRO A 333 7.80 -3.55 12.45
CA PRO A 333 7.68 -3.01 11.10
C PRO A 333 6.55 -3.71 10.33
N ASP A 334 5.88 -2.98 9.45
CA ASP A 334 4.71 -3.40 8.66
C ASP A 334 3.47 -3.88 9.46
N ALA A 335 3.51 -3.89 10.81
CA ALA A 335 2.42 -4.33 11.68
C ALA A 335 1.52 -3.18 12.19
N LEU A 336 1.71 -1.94 11.73
CA LEU A 336 0.99 -0.78 12.26
C LEU A 336 -0.49 -0.75 11.90
N ALA A 337 -0.93 -1.46 10.87
CA ALA A 337 -2.34 -1.64 10.56
C ALA A 337 -3.12 -2.21 11.77
N ALA A 338 -2.53 -3.19 12.48
CA ALA A 338 -3.11 -3.77 13.70
C ALA A 338 -3.18 -2.78 14.88
N VAL A 339 -2.38 -1.73 14.86
CA VAL A 339 -2.43 -0.62 15.82
C VAL A 339 -3.57 0.34 15.47
N PHE A 340 -3.58 0.85 14.24
CA PHE A 340 -4.50 1.91 13.82
C PHE A 340 -5.96 1.47 13.75
N ILE A 341 -6.24 0.21 13.44
CA ILE A 341 -7.60 -0.31 13.36
C ILE A 341 -8.39 -0.13 14.67
N LYS A 342 -7.72 -0.19 15.83
CA LYS A 342 -8.33 0.01 17.17
C LYS A 342 -8.92 1.41 17.33
N TYR A 343 -8.35 2.40 16.63
CA TYR A 343 -8.69 3.82 16.73
C TYR A 343 -9.59 4.29 15.60
N TYR A 344 -10.05 3.38 14.73
CA TYR A 344 -10.94 3.73 13.65
C TYR A 344 -12.16 4.51 14.15
N GLN A 345 -12.52 5.55 13.41
CA GLN A 345 -13.73 6.37 13.64
C GLN A 345 -14.55 6.38 12.36
N PRO A 346 -15.90 6.30 12.42
CA PRO A 346 -16.77 6.39 11.26
C PRO A 346 -16.52 7.64 10.41
N ASP A 347 -16.15 8.77 11.03
CA ASP A 347 -15.82 10.02 10.34
C ASP A 347 -14.60 9.90 9.41
N TRP A 348 -13.75 8.90 9.57
CA TRP A 348 -12.65 8.64 8.64
C TRP A 348 -13.17 8.31 7.24
N ALA A 349 -14.36 7.70 7.16
CA ALA A 349 -15.00 7.38 5.88
C ALA A 349 -15.43 8.60 5.06
N ILE A 350 -15.47 9.81 5.65
CA ILE A 350 -15.67 11.07 4.92
C ILE A 350 -14.53 11.32 3.94
N TYR A 351 -13.30 10.90 4.29
CA TYR A 351 -12.08 11.18 3.56
C TYR A 351 -11.48 9.95 2.88
N GLU A 352 -11.74 8.75 3.39
CA GLU A 352 -11.23 7.47 2.92
C GLU A 352 -12.40 6.51 2.61
N VAL A 353 -12.11 5.28 2.20
CA VAL A 353 -13.13 4.24 2.07
C VAL A 353 -13.57 3.78 3.46
N ILE A 354 -14.84 3.45 3.62
CA ILE A 354 -15.38 2.94 4.89
C ILE A 354 -14.59 1.70 5.37
N ASP A 355 -14.40 1.60 6.68
CA ASP A 355 -13.60 0.56 7.35
C ASP A 355 -12.12 0.48 6.89
N THR A 356 -11.61 1.55 6.25
CA THR A 356 -10.20 1.66 5.88
C THR A 356 -9.41 2.29 7.02
N TYR A 357 -8.30 1.68 7.36
CA TYR A 357 -7.33 2.15 8.35
C TYR A 357 -5.91 2.13 7.76
N PRO A 358 -5.01 3.01 8.21
CA PRO A 358 -3.69 3.15 7.61
C PRO A 358 -2.74 2.03 8.07
N ASP A 359 -1.80 1.70 7.20
CA ASP A 359 -0.66 0.85 7.50
C ASP A 359 0.57 1.63 8.00
N ARG A 360 0.48 2.98 8.01
CA ARG A 360 1.52 3.94 8.40
C ARG A 360 0.92 5.21 8.97
N ALA A 361 1.65 5.90 9.84
CA ALA A 361 1.23 7.21 10.36
C ALA A 361 1.41 8.35 9.33
N HIS A 362 2.04 8.11 8.19
CA HIS A 362 2.46 9.14 7.23
C HIS A 362 3.35 10.24 7.83
N ASN A 363 4.12 9.87 8.84
CA ASN A 363 5.13 10.70 9.50
C ASN A 363 6.22 9.78 10.06
N TRP A 364 7.45 9.96 9.59
CA TRP A 364 8.53 9.04 9.90
C TRP A 364 8.85 8.94 11.41
N LEU A 365 8.64 10.00 12.19
CA LEU A 365 8.86 9.95 13.65
C LEU A 365 7.84 9.02 14.32
N PHE A 366 6.55 9.17 13.99
CA PHE A 366 5.51 8.26 14.47
C PHE A 366 5.74 6.84 13.96
N ASP A 367 6.06 6.68 12.67
CA ASP A 367 6.34 5.37 12.10
C ASP A 367 7.52 4.68 12.80
N VAL A 368 8.58 5.41 13.13
CA VAL A 368 9.74 4.88 13.85
C VAL A 368 9.40 4.53 15.30
N ILE A 369 8.73 5.43 16.04
CA ILE A 369 8.36 5.16 17.44
C ILE A 369 7.41 3.98 17.53
N LEU A 370 6.37 3.95 16.70
CA LEU A 370 5.41 2.86 16.71
C LEU A 370 6.00 1.55 16.22
N SER A 371 6.85 1.57 15.17
CA SER A 371 7.45 0.32 14.68
C SER A 371 8.57 -0.20 15.56
N TYR A 372 9.50 0.66 16.01
CA TYR A 372 10.76 0.25 16.64
C TYR A 372 10.94 0.75 18.09
N GLY A 373 9.95 1.45 18.63
CA GLY A 373 9.97 2.01 19.97
C GLY A 373 11.00 3.14 20.16
N PHE A 374 11.15 3.55 21.40
CA PHE A 374 12.14 4.57 21.77
C PHE A 374 13.58 4.09 21.59
N PHE A 375 13.84 2.78 21.67
CA PHE A 375 15.15 2.24 21.40
C PHE A 375 15.59 2.43 19.94
N GLY A 376 14.69 2.13 18.99
CA GLY A 376 14.94 2.36 17.56
C GLY A 376 15.06 3.84 17.22
N LEU A 377 14.20 4.68 17.81
CA LEU A 377 14.28 6.13 17.64
C LEU A 377 15.62 6.68 18.16
N ALA A 378 16.05 6.28 19.36
CA ALA A 378 17.32 6.72 19.93
C ALA A 378 18.52 6.32 19.06
N ALA A 379 18.54 5.06 18.56
CA ALA A 379 19.56 4.58 17.64
C ALA A 379 19.61 5.40 16.35
N MET A 380 18.44 5.70 15.74
CA MET A 380 18.35 6.52 14.54
C MET A 380 18.79 7.97 14.79
N LEU A 381 18.28 8.60 15.85
CA LEU A 381 18.64 9.98 16.18
C LEU A 381 20.14 10.11 16.49
N TRP A 382 20.73 9.14 17.18
CA TRP A 382 22.16 9.13 17.42
C TRP A 382 22.96 9.00 16.12
N PHE A 383 22.57 8.12 15.20
CA PHE A 383 23.16 7.98 13.88
C PHE A 383 23.12 9.31 13.09
N TYR A 384 21.93 9.92 12.96
CA TYR A 384 21.78 11.18 12.24
C TYR A 384 22.55 12.34 12.90
N SER A 385 22.50 12.45 14.23
CA SER A 385 23.22 13.48 14.98
C SER A 385 24.73 13.35 14.78
N TYR A 386 25.25 12.11 14.82
CA TYR A 386 26.66 11.85 14.56
C TYR A 386 27.07 12.21 13.13
N LEU A 387 26.23 11.89 12.15
CA LEU A 387 26.47 12.24 10.75
C LEU A 387 26.44 13.76 10.53
N ILE A 388 25.48 14.46 11.12
CA ILE A 388 25.38 15.93 11.09
C ILE A 388 26.65 16.55 11.72
N TYR A 389 27.06 16.07 12.90
CA TYR A 389 28.29 16.53 13.56
C TYR A 389 29.52 16.35 12.65
N ARG A 390 29.68 15.19 12.00
CA ARG A 390 30.81 14.91 11.10
C ARG A 390 30.76 15.81 9.86
N THR A 391 29.58 16.03 9.31
CA THR A 391 29.36 16.91 8.16
C THR A 391 29.68 18.36 8.51
N ALA A 392 29.19 18.87 9.63
CA ALA A 392 29.50 20.23 10.11
C ALA A 392 31.00 20.42 10.36
N LYS A 393 31.64 19.45 11.04
CA LYS A 393 33.09 19.49 11.27
C LYS A 393 33.90 19.48 9.97
N PHE A 394 33.47 18.74 8.96
CA PHE A 394 34.10 18.72 7.64
C PHE A 394 33.95 20.08 6.94
N LEU A 395 32.74 20.63 6.89
CA LEU A 395 32.46 21.94 6.26
C LEU A 395 33.21 23.10 6.92
N LEU A 396 33.27 23.13 8.26
CA LEU A 396 33.97 24.15 8.99
C LEU A 396 35.50 24.12 8.76
N LYS A 397 36.09 22.92 8.66
CA LYS A 397 37.52 22.79 8.35
C LYS A 397 37.88 23.18 6.92
N ALA A 398 36.98 22.92 5.99
CA ALA A 398 37.21 23.15 4.57
C ALA A 398 36.93 24.58 4.12
N LYS A 399 36.48 25.47 5.02
CA LYS A 399 36.11 26.87 4.77
C LYS A 399 37.24 27.70 4.12
N ALA A 400 38.50 27.38 4.43
CA ALA A 400 39.65 28.12 3.95
C ALA A 400 39.94 27.94 2.44
N LYS A 401 39.56 26.80 1.84
CA LYS A 401 39.75 26.50 0.41
C LYS A 401 38.59 25.61 -0.08
N PRO A 402 37.49 26.18 -0.56
CA PRO A 402 36.36 25.38 -1.06
C PRO A 402 36.80 24.55 -2.29
N ASN A 403 36.64 23.23 -2.17
CA ASN A 403 36.94 22.24 -3.22
C ASN A 403 35.68 21.54 -3.66
N GLU A 404 35.80 20.67 -4.66
CA GLU A 404 34.71 19.89 -5.23
C GLU A 404 34.00 18.98 -4.18
N GLU A 405 34.74 18.47 -3.18
CA GLU A 405 34.17 17.62 -2.11
C GLU A 405 33.15 18.36 -1.23
N ILE A 406 33.38 19.68 -0.98
CA ILE A 406 32.45 20.52 -0.21
C ILE A 406 31.10 20.63 -0.90
N TRP A 407 31.12 20.85 -2.21
CA TRP A 407 29.89 20.99 -3.00
C TRP A 407 29.14 19.68 -3.13
N LEU A 408 29.87 18.55 -3.16
CA LEU A 408 29.26 17.23 -3.08
C LEU A 408 28.57 17.03 -1.72
N VAL A 409 29.24 17.37 -0.62
CA VAL A 409 28.65 17.29 0.72
C VAL A 409 27.43 18.22 0.83
N ALA A 410 27.46 19.41 0.25
CA ALA A 410 26.31 20.31 0.21
C ALA A 410 25.12 19.68 -0.55
N ALA A 411 25.35 19.10 -1.73
CA ALA A 411 24.31 18.44 -2.52
C ALA A 411 23.70 17.23 -1.79
N LEU A 412 24.55 16.36 -1.19
CA LEU A 412 24.11 15.21 -0.42
C LEU A 412 23.30 15.63 0.83
N SER A 413 23.76 16.69 1.52
CA SER A 413 23.04 17.23 2.69
C SER A 413 21.69 17.83 2.30
N ALA A 414 21.62 18.50 1.15
CA ALA A 414 20.37 19.01 0.59
C ALA A 414 19.40 17.88 0.26
N SER A 415 19.87 16.79 -0.38
CA SER A 415 19.05 15.59 -0.64
C SER A 415 18.51 14.95 0.63
N LEU A 416 19.33 14.84 1.70
CA LEU A 416 18.90 14.30 2.99
C LEU A 416 17.89 15.22 3.69
N ALA A 417 18.07 16.53 3.61
CA ALA A 417 17.11 17.49 4.15
C ALA A 417 15.76 17.41 3.40
N ALA A 418 15.81 17.30 2.08
CA ALA A 418 14.63 17.09 1.25
C ALA A 418 13.86 15.82 1.66
N TYR A 419 14.57 14.72 1.80
CA TYR A 419 14.01 13.45 2.22
C TYR A 419 13.37 13.54 3.61
N SER A 420 14.06 14.13 4.56
CA SER A 420 13.57 14.29 5.93
C SER A 420 12.30 15.15 5.99
N ALA A 421 12.29 16.29 5.29
CA ALA A 421 11.14 17.18 5.23
C ALA A 421 9.92 16.51 4.53
N ASN A 422 10.15 15.80 3.43
CA ASN A 422 9.09 15.04 2.76
C ASN A 422 8.46 13.99 3.68
N ASN A 423 9.28 13.26 4.44
CA ASN A 423 8.81 12.15 5.28
C ASN A 423 8.18 12.61 6.61
N LEU A 424 8.16 13.90 6.94
CA LEU A 424 7.29 14.42 7.98
C LEU A 424 5.79 14.35 7.59
N PHE A 425 5.51 14.27 6.28
CA PHE A 425 4.13 14.22 5.76
C PHE A 425 3.91 13.04 4.81
N SER A 426 4.84 12.10 4.75
CA SER A 426 4.81 10.93 3.86
C SER A 426 5.59 9.79 4.50
N PHE A 427 5.78 8.72 3.74
CA PHE A 427 6.68 7.61 4.07
C PHE A 427 7.45 7.19 2.82
N SER A 428 8.47 6.34 3.00
CA SER A 428 9.27 5.83 1.89
C SER A 428 8.85 4.43 1.49
N LEU A 429 9.00 4.16 0.20
CA LEU A 429 8.99 2.81 -0.35
C LEU A 429 10.40 2.38 -0.75
N PHE A 430 10.48 1.25 -1.42
CA PHE A 430 11.69 0.53 -1.73
C PHE A 430 12.80 1.42 -2.34
N THR A 431 12.49 2.13 -3.44
CA THR A 431 13.45 3.02 -4.14
C THR A 431 13.95 4.16 -3.24
N GLY A 432 13.06 4.76 -2.44
CA GLY A 432 13.40 5.83 -1.50
C GLY A 432 14.43 5.38 -0.45
N TYR A 433 14.27 4.17 0.11
CA TYR A 433 15.25 3.61 1.05
C TYR A 433 16.59 3.27 0.40
N VAL A 434 16.60 2.67 -0.78
CA VAL A 434 17.84 2.38 -1.51
C VAL A 434 18.65 3.66 -1.74
N TYR A 435 17.99 4.74 -2.19
CA TYR A 435 18.65 6.02 -2.43
C TYR A 435 19.03 6.74 -1.14
N LEU A 436 18.24 6.64 -0.07
CA LEU A 436 18.63 7.15 1.25
C LEU A 436 19.96 6.54 1.69
N PHE A 437 20.06 5.21 1.71
CA PHE A 437 21.27 4.51 2.15
C PHE A 437 22.45 4.70 1.18
N PHE A 438 22.18 4.87 -0.11
CA PHE A 438 23.20 5.29 -1.08
C PHE A 438 23.78 6.68 -0.75
N ILE A 439 22.92 7.69 -0.54
CA ILE A 439 23.34 9.06 -0.23
C ILE A 439 24.09 9.10 1.10
N LEU A 440 23.60 8.41 2.13
CA LEU A 440 24.27 8.27 3.43
C LEU A 440 25.65 7.64 3.30
N ALA A 441 25.80 6.60 2.46
CA ALA A 441 27.10 5.93 2.24
C ALA A 441 28.09 6.84 1.52
N ILE A 442 27.66 7.58 0.49
CA ILE A 442 28.54 8.53 -0.20
C ILE A 442 28.94 9.67 0.75
N LEU A 443 27.98 10.21 1.51
CA LEU A 443 28.28 11.28 2.47
C LEU A 443 29.30 10.79 3.51
N TRP A 444 29.11 9.60 4.07
CA TRP A 444 30.07 8.99 5.00
C TRP A 444 31.43 8.78 4.36
N ALA A 445 31.51 8.31 3.11
CA ALA A 445 32.77 8.09 2.41
C ALA A 445 33.60 9.39 2.26
N VAL A 446 32.94 10.56 2.23
CA VAL A 446 33.62 11.88 2.18
C VAL A 446 33.95 12.39 3.57
N VAL A 447 32.97 12.41 4.51
CA VAL A 447 33.14 13.06 5.82
C VAL A 447 33.68 12.12 6.92
N GLY A 448 33.64 10.84 6.73
CA GLY A 448 34.01 9.80 7.71
C GLY A 448 35.49 9.71 8.04
N GLY A 449 36.37 10.28 7.17
CA GLY A 449 37.82 10.24 7.31
C GLY A 449 38.49 9.38 6.24
N ARG A 450 39.74 9.74 5.90
CA ARG A 450 40.51 9.08 4.82
C ARG A 450 41.32 7.86 5.28
N GLU A 451 41.51 7.68 6.58
CA GLU A 451 42.29 6.57 7.11
C GLU A 451 41.60 5.24 6.84
N ARG A 452 42.36 4.34 6.22
CA ARG A 452 41.95 2.92 6.07
C ARG A 452 42.60 2.12 7.18
N ARG A 453 41.75 1.33 7.86
CA ARG A 453 42.18 0.35 8.84
C ARG A 453 42.03 -1.04 8.26
N GLN A 454 42.86 -1.97 8.68
CA GLN A 454 42.75 -3.37 8.29
C GLN A 454 42.58 -4.22 9.55
N ALA A 455 41.69 -5.19 9.50
CA ALA A 455 41.51 -6.23 10.47
C ALA A 455 41.87 -7.58 9.81
N GLU A 456 42.66 -8.42 10.48
CA GLU A 456 43.01 -9.73 9.98
C GLU A 456 42.04 -10.81 10.50
N LEU A 457 41.65 -11.71 9.62
CA LEU A 457 40.83 -12.85 9.94
C LEU A 457 41.72 -13.97 10.47
N LYS A 458 41.59 -14.29 11.76
CA LYS A 458 42.31 -15.40 12.42
C LYS A 458 41.67 -16.77 12.09
N LEU A 459 41.51 -17.07 10.80
CA LEU A 459 40.93 -18.33 10.30
C LEU A 459 41.91 -18.98 9.32
N THR A 460 41.99 -20.33 9.31
CA THR A 460 42.78 -21.05 8.32
C THR A 460 42.25 -20.89 6.92
N PRO A 461 43.05 -21.03 5.86
CA PRO A 461 42.57 -20.96 4.49
C PRO A 461 41.47 -21.98 4.19
N ALA A 462 41.53 -23.18 4.74
CA ALA A 462 40.51 -24.22 4.58
C ALA A 462 39.20 -23.83 5.24
N SER A 463 39.22 -23.32 6.49
CA SER A 463 38.03 -22.84 7.18
C SER A 463 37.36 -21.68 6.41
N ARG A 464 38.16 -20.75 5.85
CA ARG A 464 37.67 -19.65 5.03
C ARG A 464 36.96 -20.12 3.76
N ALA A 465 37.53 -21.15 3.09
CA ALA A 465 36.94 -21.74 1.90
C ALA A 465 35.60 -22.45 2.19
N LEU A 466 35.55 -23.22 3.31
CA LEU A 466 34.32 -23.89 3.75
C LEU A 466 33.21 -22.88 4.10
N ILE A 467 33.54 -21.82 4.85
CA ILE A 467 32.58 -20.77 5.19
C ILE A 467 32.09 -20.08 3.92
N TRP A 468 32.96 -19.81 2.97
CA TRP A 468 32.54 -19.18 1.69
C TRP A 468 31.62 -20.10 0.89
N LEU A 469 31.92 -21.40 0.81
CA LEU A 469 31.05 -22.38 0.13
C LEU A 469 29.66 -22.45 0.81
N ALA A 470 29.63 -22.47 2.14
CA ALA A 470 28.37 -22.42 2.88
C ALA A 470 27.57 -21.14 2.57
N LEU A 471 28.25 -19.98 2.51
CA LEU A 471 27.60 -18.72 2.13
C LEU A 471 27.05 -18.76 0.70
N VAL A 472 27.75 -19.39 -0.25
CA VAL A 472 27.27 -19.57 -1.62
C VAL A 472 25.99 -20.40 -1.65
N ILE A 473 25.98 -21.54 -0.92
CA ILE A 473 24.82 -22.43 -0.84
C ILE A 473 23.63 -21.69 -0.20
N VAL A 474 23.86 -21.04 0.94
CA VAL A 474 22.82 -20.28 1.65
C VAL A 474 22.26 -19.15 0.78
N ALA A 475 23.12 -18.39 0.11
CA ALA A 475 22.70 -17.33 -0.79
C ALA A 475 21.91 -17.88 -1.98
N GLY A 476 22.33 -18.98 -2.57
CA GLY A 476 21.62 -19.65 -3.67
C GLY A 476 20.23 -20.12 -3.26
N LEU A 477 20.13 -20.81 -2.14
CA LEU A 477 18.84 -21.22 -1.57
C LEU A 477 17.95 -20.02 -1.26
N PHE A 478 18.51 -18.97 -0.70
CA PHE A 478 17.77 -17.77 -0.35
C PHE A 478 17.27 -17.01 -1.59
N ILE A 479 18.10 -16.91 -2.64
CA ILE A 479 17.68 -16.34 -3.93
C ILE A 479 16.52 -17.16 -4.50
N TYR A 480 16.61 -18.48 -4.49
CA TYR A 480 15.56 -19.33 -5.03
C TYR A 480 14.26 -19.25 -4.21
N LEU A 481 14.34 -19.53 -2.91
CA LEU A 481 13.15 -19.66 -2.06
C LEU A 481 12.44 -18.33 -1.80
N ARG A 482 13.20 -17.23 -1.65
CA ARG A 482 12.67 -15.93 -1.22
C ARG A 482 12.63 -14.84 -2.30
N ASN A 483 13.14 -15.13 -3.49
CA ASN A 483 13.08 -14.18 -4.59
C ASN A 483 12.45 -14.80 -5.84
N VAL A 484 12.96 -15.92 -6.35
CA VAL A 484 12.39 -16.56 -7.54
C VAL A 484 10.97 -17.06 -7.28
N ASN A 485 10.75 -17.75 -6.16
CA ASN A 485 9.43 -18.26 -5.81
C ASN A 485 8.41 -17.13 -5.58
N LEU A 486 8.84 -16.01 -4.99
CA LEU A 486 7.97 -14.86 -4.79
C LEU A 486 7.46 -14.27 -6.11
N VAL A 487 8.33 -14.16 -7.13
CA VAL A 487 7.92 -13.71 -8.48
C VAL A 487 6.96 -14.72 -9.13
N LYS A 488 7.19 -16.03 -8.94
CA LYS A 488 6.28 -17.07 -9.45
C LYS A 488 4.92 -17.00 -8.77
N ALA A 489 4.89 -16.86 -7.44
CA ALA A 489 3.65 -16.70 -6.69
C ALA A 489 2.82 -15.53 -7.21
N ASP A 490 3.44 -14.38 -7.41
CA ASP A 490 2.76 -13.18 -7.90
C ASP A 490 2.31 -13.30 -9.37
N TYR A 491 3.08 -13.99 -10.19
CA TYR A 491 2.67 -14.34 -11.57
C TYR A 491 1.41 -15.18 -11.59
N TYR A 492 1.31 -16.23 -10.76
CA TYR A 492 0.10 -17.03 -10.66
C TYR A 492 -1.07 -16.24 -10.04
N TYR A 493 -0.79 -15.36 -9.09
CA TYR A 493 -1.80 -14.43 -8.57
C TYR A 493 -2.37 -13.53 -9.67
N MET A 494 -1.53 -12.99 -10.54
CA MET A 494 -2.00 -12.22 -11.70
C MET A 494 -2.86 -13.05 -12.65
N LYS A 495 -2.52 -14.32 -12.88
CA LYS A 495 -3.36 -15.24 -13.66
C LYS A 495 -4.72 -15.47 -13.01
N ALA A 496 -4.75 -15.66 -11.69
CA ALA A 496 -6.00 -15.75 -10.94
C ALA A 496 -6.86 -14.49 -11.10
N LYS A 497 -6.27 -13.30 -11.05
CA LYS A 497 -6.97 -12.02 -11.29
C LYS A 497 -7.52 -11.88 -12.72
N LYS A 498 -6.84 -12.45 -13.71
CA LYS A 498 -7.35 -12.50 -15.09
C LYS A 498 -8.53 -13.47 -15.21
N ALA A 499 -8.44 -14.65 -14.60
CA ALA A 499 -9.55 -15.64 -14.54
C ALA A 499 -10.77 -15.07 -13.80
N GLU A 500 -10.57 -14.33 -12.71
CA GLU A 500 -11.64 -13.63 -11.97
C GLU A 500 -12.45 -12.69 -12.88
N LYS A 501 -11.78 -11.92 -13.75
CA LYS A 501 -12.46 -11.04 -14.72
C LYS A 501 -13.29 -11.79 -15.75
N GLN A 502 -12.97 -13.06 -15.99
CA GLN A 502 -13.67 -13.95 -16.91
C GLN A 502 -14.74 -14.80 -16.22
N ALA A 503 -14.95 -14.58 -14.91
CA ALA A 503 -15.81 -15.41 -14.05
C ALA A 503 -15.44 -16.91 -14.06
N ASP A 504 -14.18 -17.25 -14.37
CA ASP A 504 -13.66 -18.62 -14.36
C ASP A 504 -13.20 -19.02 -12.96
N CYS A 505 -14.11 -19.52 -12.15
CA CYS A 505 -13.85 -19.97 -10.79
C CYS A 505 -12.79 -21.08 -10.70
N ARG A 506 -12.76 -22.01 -11.64
CA ARG A 506 -11.77 -23.09 -11.66
C ARG A 506 -10.37 -22.53 -11.90
N GLY A 507 -10.23 -21.64 -12.89
CA GLY A 507 -8.96 -20.95 -13.15
C GLY A 507 -8.50 -20.08 -11.99
N VAL A 508 -9.42 -19.40 -11.31
CA VAL A 508 -9.12 -18.62 -10.09
C VAL A 508 -8.49 -19.50 -9.01
N LEU A 509 -9.18 -20.58 -8.64
CA LEU A 509 -8.74 -21.46 -7.54
C LEU A 509 -7.44 -22.18 -7.86
N THR A 510 -7.31 -22.73 -9.09
CA THR A 510 -6.07 -23.41 -9.50
C THR A 510 -4.87 -22.48 -9.44
N ASN A 511 -4.99 -21.26 -9.99
CA ASN A 511 -3.87 -20.32 -9.98
C ASN A 511 -3.55 -19.77 -8.58
N LEU A 512 -4.54 -19.60 -7.70
CA LEU A 512 -4.28 -19.22 -6.31
C LEU A 512 -3.63 -20.34 -5.50
N ALA A 513 -4.00 -21.61 -5.74
CA ALA A 513 -3.33 -22.76 -5.13
C ALA A 513 -1.84 -22.79 -5.52
N GLU A 514 -1.53 -22.56 -6.80
CA GLU A 514 -0.16 -22.45 -7.28
C GLU A 514 0.57 -21.27 -6.61
N ALA A 515 -0.06 -20.09 -6.48
CA ALA A 515 0.54 -18.96 -5.78
C ALA A 515 0.89 -19.29 -4.33
N VAL A 516 0.00 -19.97 -3.61
CA VAL A 516 0.23 -20.44 -2.23
C VAL A 516 1.36 -21.46 -2.18
N SER A 517 1.46 -22.38 -3.15
CA SER A 517 2.52 -23.41 -3.18
C SER A 517 3.92 -22.82 -3.32
N TYR A 518 4.08 -21.73 -4.10
CA TYR A 518 5.36 -21.04 -4.27
C TYR A 518 5.74 -20.14 -3.08
N ASP A 519 4.77 -19.57 -2.34
CA ASP A 519 5.03 -18.80 -1.13
C ASP A 519 4.10 -19.23 0.02
N PRO A 520 4.31 -20.44 0.58
CA PRO A 520 3.44 -21.01 1.61
C PRO A 520 3.48 -20.26 2.94
N GLY A 521 4.46 -19.40 3.17
CA GLY A 521 4.55 -18.53 4.34
C GLY A 521 3.76 -17.23 4.23
N SER A 522 3.19 -16.94 3.07
CA SER A 522 2.44 -15.71 2.84
C SER A 522 0.98 -15.86 3.27
N SER A 523 0.56 -15.13 4.28
CA SER A 523 -0.86 -15.00 4.63
C SER A 523 -1.67 -14.36 3.49
N TYR A 524 -1.07 -13.45 2.74
CA TYR A 524 -1.74 -12.69 1.67
C TYR A 524 -2.35 -13.58 0.58
N TYR A 525 -1.56 -14.50 -0.03
CA TYR A 525 -2.08 -15.37 -1.09
C TYR A 525 -3.09 -16.38 -0.54
N ARG A 526 -2.87 -16.87 0.69
CA ARG A 526 -3.78 -17.80 1.36
C ARG A 526 -5.12 -17.15 1.69
N GLU A 527 -5.13 -15.91 2.20
CA GLU A 527 -6.35 -15.14 2.41
C GLU A 527 -7.12 -14.90 1.11
N ARG A 528 -6.41 -14.60 0.02
CA ARG A 528 -7.03 -14.43 -1.31
C ARG A 528 -7.61 -15.76 -1.83
N TYR A 529 -6.93 -16.88 -1.58
CA TYR A 529 -7.46 -18.19 -1.93
C TYR A 529 -8.76 -18.51 -1.16
N ILE A 530 -8.78 -18.28 0.15
CA ILE A 530 -9.97 -18.44 0.98
C ILE A 530 -11.10 -17.52 0.49
N PHE A 531 -10.83 -16.25 0.34
CA PHE A 531 -11.83 -15.24 -0.07
C PHE A 531 -12.44 -15.56 -1.45
N GLN A 532 -11.62 -15.90 -2.43
CA GLN A 532 -12.11 -16.24 -3.77
C GLN A 532 -12.78 -17.60 -3.81
N GLY A 533 -12.32 -18.55 -3.01
CA GLY A 533 -13.00 -19.83 -2.82
C GLY A 533 -14.44 -19.65 -2.36
N LEU A 534 -14.66 -18.72 -1.41
CA LEU A 534 -16.01 -18.38 -0.92
C LEU A 534 -16.91 -17.80 -2.02
N ASN A 535 -16.35 -16.90 -2.84
CA ASN A 535 -17.10 -16.31 -3.95
C ASN A 535 -17.49 -17.37 -5.00
N CYS A 536 -16.70 -18.43 -5.11
CA CYS A 536 -16.93 -19.51 -6.06
C CYS A 536 -17.90 -20.60 -5.56
N VAL A 537 -18.17 -20.71 -4.24
CA VAL A 537 -19.03 -21.77 -3.68
C VAL A 537 -20.41 -21.78 -4.34
N SER A 538 -21.02 -20.62 -4.56
CA SER A 538 -22.35 -20.49 -5.16
C SER A 538 -22.41 -20.88 -6.64
N SER A 539 -21.27 -20.82 -7.36
CA SER A 539 -21.17 -21.16 -8.78
C SER A 539 -20.90 -22.65 -9.03
N ILE A 540 -20.62 -23.41 -7.98
CA ILE A 540 -20.36 -24.85 -8.08
C ILE A 540 -21.67 -25.63 -7.98
N ALA A 541 -22.06 -26.29 -9.06
CA ALA A 541 -23.35 -26.96 -9.16
C ALA A 541 -23.44 -28.26 -8.31
N SER A 542 -22.35 -28.97 -8.11
CA SER A 542 -22.31 -30.24 -7.38
C SER A 542 -22.03 -30.04 -5.88
N ARG A 543 -22.87 -30.62 -5.03
CA ARG A 543 -22.68 -30.62 -3.58
C ARG A 543 -21.34 -31.27 -3.16
N GLU A 544 -20.91 -32.33 -3.86
CA GLU A 544 -19.64 -33.00 -3.61
C GLU A 544 -18.46 -32.08 -3.87
N SER A 545 -18.50 -31.31 -4.97
CA SER A 545 -17.48 -30.32 -5.29
C SER A 545 -17.46 -29.13 -4.29
N GLN A 546 -18.62 -28.74 -3.75
CA GLN A 546 -18.72 -27.75 -2.70
C GLN A 546 -18.08 -28.26 -1.39
N ILE A 547 -18.28 -29.51 -1.05
CA ILE A 547 -17.68 -30.19 0.11
C ILE A 547 -16.14 -30.26 -0.06
N ALA A 548 -15.66 -30.69 -1.22
CA ALA A 548 -14.24 -30.78 -1.51
C ALA A 548 -13.55 -29.41 -1.46
N LEU A 549 -14.20 -28.35 -1.97
CA LEU A 549 -13.71 -26.97 -1.84
C LEU A 549 -13.66 -26.53 -0.38
N ARG A 550 -14.71 -26.82 0.40
CA ARG A 550 -14.73 -26.53 1.83
C ARG A 550 -13.55 -27.18 2.55
N ASP A 551 -13.31 -28.48 2.35
CA ASP A 551 -12.26 -29.23 3.04
C ASP A 551 -10.89 -28.61 2.76
N ASN A 552 -10.65 -28.18 1.52
CA ASN A 552 -9.42 -27.48 1.13
C ASN A 552 -9.33 -26.10 1.78
N LEU A 553 -10.42 -25.33 1.83
CA LEU A 553 -10.45 -24.02 2.48
C LEU A 553 -10.25 -24.14 3.99
N GLU A 554 -10.83 -25.17 4.66
CA GLU A 554 -10.57 -25.43 6.08
C GLU A 554 -9.10 -25.74 6.37
N GLU A 555 -8.44 -26.50 5.51
CA GLU A 555 -7.00 -26.75 5.64
C GLU A 555 -6.22 -25.43 5.59
N GLN A 556 -6.54 -24.55 4.63
CA GLN A 556 -5.89 -23.24 4.53
C GLN A 556 -6.19 -22.35 5.74
N ILE A 557 -7.41 -22.37 6.27
CA ILE A 557 -7.81 -21.64 7.49
C ILE A 557 -7.01 -22.13 8.70
N LYS A 558 -6.86 -23.43 8.89
CA LYS A 558 -6.05 -24.00 9.99
C LYS A 558 -4.58 -23.57 9.93
N LEU A 559 -4.01 -23.49 8.70
CA LEU A 559 -2.63 -23.06 8.49
C LEU A 559 -2.41 -21.56 8.78
N VAL A 560 -3.46 -20.74 8.71
CA VAL A 560 -3.37 -19.31 9.09
C VAL A 560 -3.37 -19.11 10.60
N GLY A 561 -3.99 -20.01 11.38
CA GLY A 561 -4.12 -19.90 12.82
C GLY A 561 -5.15 -18.85 13.24
N PRO A 562 -6.43 -19.19 13.39
CA PRO A 562 -7.51 -18.21 13.54
C PRO A 562 -7.39 -17.31 14.78
N ASP A 563 -6.80 -17.79 15.87
CA ASP A 563 -6.74 -17.03 17.13
C ASP A 563 -5.77 -15.84 17.08
N GLU A 564 -4.64 -15.98 16.37
CA GLU A 564 -3.62 -14.94 16.21
C GLU A 564 -3.70 -14.16 14.88
N ALA A 565 -4.67 -14.51 14.02
CA ALA A 565 -4.80 -13.93 12.70
C ALA A 565 -5.17 -12.44 12.75
N PRO A 566 -4.68 -11.63 11.77
CA PRO A 566 -5.10 -10.24 11.59
C PRO A 566 -6.60 -10.09 11.40
N TYR A 567 -7.12 -8.87 11.65
CA TYR A 567 -8.54 -8.55 11.48
C TYR A 567 -9.13 -9.03 10.14
N ALA A 568 -8.46 -8.72 9.02
CA ALA A 568 -8.94 -9.06 7.67
C ALA A 568 -9.07 -10.58 7.49
N THR A 569 -8.12 -11.32 8.01
CA THR A 569 -8.12 -12.79 7.98
C THR A 569 -9.23 -13.37 8.84
N LYS A 570 -9.38 -12.89 10.09
CA LYS A 570 -10.49 -13.31 10.99
C LYS A 570 -11.84 -13.04 10.36
N LEU A 571 -12.03 -11.87 9.76
CA LEU A 571 -13.27 -11.53 9.06
C LEU A 571 -13.54 -12.47 7.88
N THR A 572 -12.50 -12.81 7.11
CA THR A 572 -12.60 -13.75 5.99
C THR A 572 -12.97 -15.16 6.47
N ILE A 573 -12.39 -15.62 7.56
CA ILE A 573 -12.72 -16.90 8.19
C ILE A 573 -14.18 -16.90 8.66
N ALA A 574 -14.62 -15.87 9.38
CA ALA A 574 -16.02 -15.79 9.84
C ALA A 574 -17.03 -15.77 8.69
N ARG A 575 -16.69 -15.15 7.57
CA ARG A 575 -17.48 -15.21 6.32
C ARG A 575 -17.53 -16.63 5.75
N ALA A 576 -16.37 -17.32 5.76
CA ALA A 576 -16.27 -18.70 5.31
C ALA A 576 -17.20 -19.62 6.11
N ASP A 577 -17.05 -19.59 7.43
CA ASP A 577 -17.87 -20.40 8.33
C ASP A 577 -19.36 -20.07 8.21
N SER A 578 -19.69 -18.78 8.01
CA SER A 578 -21.08 -18.37 7.76
C SER A 578 -21.66 -18.98 6.48
N LEU A 579 -20.88 -19.01 5.39
CA LEU A 579 -21.31 -19.62 4.12
C LEU A 579 -21.37 -21.16 4.22
N PHE A 580 -20.41 -21.77 4.91
CA PHE A 580 -20.45 -23.21 5.16
C PHE A 580 -21.64 -23.60 6.05
N GLY A 581 -21.99 -22.75 7.03
CA GLY A 581 -23.20 -22.88 7.82
C GLY A 581 -24.47 -22.87 6.97
N PHE A 582 -24.49 -22.06 5.93
CA PHE A 582 -25.63 -21.93 5.03
C PHE A 582 -25.72 -23.07 3.99
N TYR A 583 -24.60 -23.42 3.35
CA TYR A 583 -24.62 -24.38 2.23
C TYR A 583 -24.34 -25.83 2.63
N VAL A 584 -23.62 -26.06 3.74
CA VAL A 584 -23.10 -27.40 4.08
C VAL A 584 -23.65 -27.94 5.40
N ASN A 585 -23.30 -27.31 6.54
CA ASN A 585 -23.70 -27.77 7.87
C ASN A 585 -23.85 -26.58 8.84
N PRO A 586 -25.01 -26.40 9.50
CA PRO A 586 -25.31 -25.36 10.46
C PRO A 586 -24.32 -25.21 11.65
N ASP A 587 -23.56 -26.26 11.99
CA ASP A 587 -22.59 -26.23 13.08
C ASP A 587 -21.49 -25.16 12.90
N TYR A 588 -21.15 -24.82 11.66
CA TYR A 588 -20.21 -23.74 11.34
C TYR A 588 -20.65 -22.36 11.81
N TYR A 589 -21.97 -22.15 11.97
CA TYR A 589 -22.45 -20.85 12.48
C TYR A 589 -21.94 -20.57 13.90
N GLY A 590 -21.70 -21.58 14.73
CA GLY A 590 -21.15 -21.40 16.07
C GLY A 590 -19.71 -20.84 16.05
N GLN A 591 -18.89 -21.31 15.12
CA GLN A 591 -17.51 -20.84 14.93
C GLN A 591 -17.49 -19.40 14.39
N ALA A 592 -18.31 -19.13 13.36
CA ALA A 592 -18.47 -17.77 12.83
C ALA A 592 -18.94 -16.77 13.87
N GLU A 593 -19.91 -17.15 14.70
CA GLU A 593 -20.47 -16.31 15.77
C GLU A 593 -19.42 -15.93 16.81
N LYS A 594 -18.58 -16.88 17.23
CA LYS A 594 -17.46 -16.61 18.13
C LYS A 594 -16.52 -15.55 17.55
N ILE A 595 -16.09 -15.76 16.29
CA ILE A 595 -15.15 -14.82 15.63
C ILE A 595 -15.80 -13.44 15.44
N PHE A 596 -17.06 -13.34 15.03
CA PHE A 596 -17.74 -12.06 14.91
C PHE A 596 -17.84 -11.33 16.23
N ASN A 597 -18.16 -12.01 17.32
CA ASN A 597 -18.23 -11.42 18.65
C ASN A 597 -16.86 -10.90 19.10
N ASP A 598 -15.78 -11.66 18.86
CA ASP A 598 -14.41 -11.23 19.15
C ASP A 598 -14.02 -9.99 18.33
N LEU A 599 -14.37 -9.97 17.04
CA LEU A 599 -14.11 -8.81 16.16
C LEU A 599 -14.88 -7.56 16.60
N ILE A 600 -16.15 -7.71 16.97
CA ILE A 600 -17.00 -6.61 17.46
C ILE A 600 -16.50 -6.09 18.80
N ALA A 601 -16.07 -6.98 19.70
CA ALA A 601 -15.51 -6.60 21.00
C ALA A 601 -14.19 -5.82 20.83
N ALA A 602 -13.32 -6.29 19.92
CA ALA A 602 -12.03 -5.65 19.66
C ALA A 602 -12.15 -4.35 18.85
N TYR A 603 -13.10 -4.28 17.92
CA TYR A 603 -13.24 -3.18 16.94
C TYR A 603 -14.70 -2.70 16.83
N PRO A 604 -15.29 -2.12 17.89
CA PRO A 604 -16.74 -1.84 17.96
C PRO A 604 -17.22 -0.73 17.01
N ARG A 605 -16.31 -0.02 16.35
CA ARG A 605 -16.64 1.10 15.45
C ARG A 605 -16.57 0.73 13.96
N LEU A 606 -16.16 -0.48 13.62
CA LEU A 606 -16.17 -0.95 12.23
C LEU A 606 -17.58 -1.39 11.86
N LEU A 607 -18.04 -1.00 10.68
CA LEU A 607 -19.37 -1.33 10.16
C LEU A 607 -19.45 -2.79 9.70
N THR A 608 -18.44 -3.26 9.00
CA THR A 608 -18.45 -4.55 8.28
C THR A 608 -18.72 -5.76 9.18
N PRO A 609 -18.12 -5.90 10.38
CA PRO A 609 -18.42 -7.05 11.25
C PRO A 609 -19.90 -7.16 11.64
N TYR A 610 -20.53 -6.03 11.97
CA TYR A 610 -21.97 -6.01 12.29
C TYR A 610 -22.84 -6.39 11.10
N GLN A 611 -22.49 -5.89 9.90
CA GLN A 611 -23.23 -6.15 8.67
C GLN A 611 -23.15 -7.63 8.27
N ASP A 612 -21.96 -8.21 8.35
CA ASP A 612 -21.74 -9.61 7.97
C ASP A 612 -22.35 -10.58 9.01
N PHE A 613 -22.21 -10.28 10.28
CA PHE A 613 -22.84 -11.05 11.35
C PHE A 613 -24.38 -10.97 11.26
N GLY A 614 -24.93 -9.79 10.99
CA GLY A 614 -26.37 -9.62 10.74
C GLY A 614 -26.84 -10.44 9.56
N ARG A 615 -26.09 -10.50 8.46
CA ARG A 615 -26.38 -11.36 7.30
C ARG A 615 -26.38 -12.84 7.68
N MET A 616 -25.42 -13.30 8.45
CA MET A 616 -25.40 -14.67 8.97
C MET A 616 -26.66 -14.99 9.79
N LYS A 617 -27.07 -14.07 10.67
CA LYS A 617 -28.31 -14.23 11.47
C LYS A 617 -29.57 -14.27 10.59
N MET A 618 -29.60 -13.54 9.45
CA MET A 618 -30.66 -13.68 8.46
C MET A 618 -30.70 -15.07 7.84
N TRP A 619 -29.56 -15.66 7.50
CA TRP A 619 -29.51 -17.04 6.98
C TRP A 619 -30.00 -18.07 7.99
N GLN A 620 -29.76 -17.82 9.27
CA GLN A 620 -30.33 -18.59 10.39
C GLN A 620 -31.84 -18.32 10.60
N LYS A 621 -32.46 -17.42 9.81
CA LYS A 621 -33.84 -16.92 9.99
C LYS A 621 -34.09 -16.23 11.34
N ASN A 622 -33.02 -15.82 12.04
CA ASN A 622 -33.11 -15.05 13.27
C ASN A 622 -33.12 -13.55 12.96
N TYR A 623 -34.22 -13.08 12.42
CA TYR A 623 -34.36 -11.70 11.94
C TYR A 623 -34.30 -10.67 13.06
N THR A 624 -34.71 -11.01 14.27
CA THR A 624 -34.62 -10.11 15.43
C THR A 624 -33.17 -9.85 15.80
N ALA A 625 -32.33 -10.86 15.90
CA ALA A 625 -30.91 -10.71 16.15
C ALA A 625 -30.21 -9.98 14.98
N ALA A 626 -30.57 -10.29 13.72
CA ALA A 626 -30.06 -9.59 12.55
C ALA A 626 -30.32 -8.08 12.61
N LEU A 627 -31.55 -7.68 12.95
CA LEU A 627 -31.94 -6.27 13.08
C LEU A 627 -31.17 -5.54 14.19
N ALA A 628 -30.90 -6.20 15.32
CA ALA A 628 -30.10 -5.61 16.39
C ALA A 628 -28.67 -5.29 15.89
N LEU A 629 -28.07 -6.21 15.13
CA LEU A 629 -26.74 -6.01 14.52
C LEU A 629 -26.76 -4.94 13.42
N PHE A 630 -27.76 -4.94 12.56
CA PHE A 630 -27.89 -3.94 11.49
C PHE A 630 -28.11 -2.53 12.03
N LYS A 631 -28.84 -2.35 13.14
CA LYS A 631 -28.97 -1.04 13.81
C LYS A 631 -27.63 -0.55 14.34
N ARG A 632 -26.80 -1.44 14.86
CA ARG A 632 -25.44 -1.09 15.25
C ARG A 632 -24.58 -0.74 14.04
N ALA A 633 -24.72 -1.45 12.90
CA ALA A 633 -24.07 -1.09 11.65
C ALA A 633 -24.55 0.28 11.14
N GLU A 634 -25.88 0.59 11.20
CA GLU A 634 -26.42 1.89 10.83
C GLU A 634 -25.80 3.04 11.63
N SER A 635 -25.54 2.83 12.93
CA SER A 635 -24.89 3.84 13.78
C SER A 635 -23.41 4.07 13.47
N GLN A 636 -22.77 3.21 12.67
CA GLN A 636 -21.40 3.39 12.17
C GLN A 636 -21.32 4.00 10.77
N LEU A 637 -22.47 4.32 10.14
CA LEU A 637 -22.45 5.05 8.87
C LEU A 637 -22.05 6.52 9.11
N PRO A 638 -21.15 7.08 8.28
CA PRO A 638 -20.79 8.49 8.36
C PRO A 638 -21.93 9.39 7.89
N ASP A 639 -21.86 10.68 8.22
CA ASP A 639 -22.82 11.67 7.71
C ASP A 639 -22.68 11.84 6.19
N LEU A 640 -23.68 11.39 5.46
CA LEU A 640 -23.76 11.49 4.00
C LEU A 640 -23.93 12.94 3.47
N ASN A 641 -24.27 13.87 4.35
CA ASN A 641 -24.44 15.29 4.01
C ASN A 641 -23.21 16.12 4.38
N HIS A 642 -22.15 15.46 4.89
CA HIS A 642 -20.94 16.17 5.28
C HIS A 642 -20.32 16.91 4.07
N PRO A 643 -20.03 18.23 4.17
CA PRO A 643 -19.63 19.07 3.04
C PRO A 643 -18.28 18.66 2.41
N GLN A 644 -17.43 17.97 3.15
CA GLN A 644 -16.12 17.48 2.66
C GLN A 644 -16.16 16.07 2.08
N LEU A 645 -17.34 15.43 2.05
CA LEU A 645 -17.48 14.09 1.52
C LEU A 645 -17.25 14.08 0.00
N ASN A 646 -16.16 13.45 -0.44
CA ASN A 646 -15.83 13.30 -1.85
C ASN A 646 -16.92 12.50 -2.58
N ARG A 647 -17.21 12.86 -3.82
CA ARG A 647 -18.24 12.21 -4.64
C ARG A 647 -18.03 10.70 -4.79
N ASP A 648 -16.78 10.26 -5.01
CA ASP A 648 -16.45 8.84 -5.19
C ASP A 648 -16.59 8.05 -3.90
N HIS A 649 -16.21 8.63 -2.74
CA HIS A 649 -16.42 8.03 -1.43
C HIS A 649 -17.90 8.00 -1.08
N LYS A 650 -18.64 9.07 -1.39
CA LYS A 650 -20.09 9.16 -1.19
C LYS A 650 -20.82 8.01 -1.87
N ASN A 651 -20.50 7.70 -3.14
CA ASN A 651 -21.13 6.60 -3.86
C ASN A 651 -20.89 5.25 -3.17
N LYS A 652 -19.66 4.97 -2.74
CA LYS A 652 -19.34 3.73 -2.00
C LYS A 652 -20.08 3.60 -0.67
N ILE A 653 -20.21 4.70 0.05
CA ILE A 653 -20.96 4.72 1.32
C ILE A 653 -22.45 4.55 1.06
N ILE A 654 -22.98 5.19 0.01
CA ILE A 654 -24.36 5.02 -0.43
C ILE A 654 -24.64 3.55 -0.75
N ASP A 655 -23.78 2.87 -1.51
CA ASP A 655 -23.95 1.46 -1.85
C ASP A 655 -23.98 0.58 -0.58
N GLN A 656 -23.14 0.87 0.39
CA GLN A 656 -23.12 0.19 1.69
C GLN A 656 -24.42 0.45 2.48
N ALA A 657 -24.86 1.73 2.54
CA ALA A 657 -26.08 2.11 3.23
C ALA A 657 -27.33 1.50 2.58
N VAL A 658 -27.40 1.51 1.24
CA VAL A 658 -28.51 0.90 0.47
C VAL A 658 -28.58 -0.61 0.76
N SER A 659 -27.42 -1.31 0.71
CA SER A 659 -27.35 -2.73 1.01
C SER A 659 -27.75 -3.02 2.47
N LEU A 660 -27.39 -2.17 3.41
CA LEU A 660 -27.78 -2.31 4.82
C LEU A 660 -29.29 -2.10 5.00
N TYR A 661 -29.86 -1.03 4.43
CA TYR A 661 -31.28 -0.73 4.54
C TYR A 661 -32.16 -1.75 3.82
N GLU A 662 -31.69 -2.29 2.70
CA GLU A 662 -32.34 -3.44 2.02
C GLU A 662 -32.47 -4.63 2.97
N LYS A 663 -31.39 -5.05 3.63
CA LYS A 663 -31.40 -6.19 4.56
C LYS A 663 -32.26 -5.92 5.80
N MET A 664 -32.27 -4.69 6.30
CA MET A 664 -33.15 -4.29 7.38
C MET A 664 -34.62 -4.35 6.95
N GLY A 665 -34.95 -3.81 5.78
CA GLY A 665 -36.29 -3.89 5.20
C GLY A 665 -36.75 -5.33 5.02
N TYR A 666 -35.89 -6.19 4.45
CA TYR A 666 -36.18 -7.63 4.31
C TYR A 666 -36.45 -8.32 5.67
N SER A 667 -35.59 -8.04 6.64
CA SER A 667 -35.76 -8.64 7.98
C SER A 667 -37.05 -8.19 8.66
N TYR A 668 -37.46 -6.94 8.52
CA TYR A 668 -38.75 -6.44 9.01
C TYR A 668 -39.94 -7.07 8.25
N ASN A 669 -39.82 -7.28 6.94
CA ASN A 669 -40.84 -7.97 6.15
C ASN A 669 -41.06 -9.41 6.62
N GLN A 670 -39.96 -10.15 6.86
CA GLN A 670 -40.03 -11.51 7.38
C GLN A 670 -40.68 -11.62 8.79
N LEU A 671 -40.57 -10.53 9.56
CA LEU A 671 -41.28 -10.39 10.86
C LEU A 671 -42.69 -9.81 10.71
N LYS A 672 -43.20 -9.68 9.49
CA LYS A 672 -44.49 -9.09 9.14
C LYS A 672 -44.71 -7.64 9.65
N ASN A 673 -43.60 -6.93 9.92
CA ASN A 673 -43.62 -5.51 10.27
C ASN A 673 -43.49 -4.67 9.00
N TYR A 674 -44.56 -4.68 8.21
CA TYR A 674 -44.60 -4.08 6.88
C TYR A 674 -44.32 -2.57 6.88
N GLU A 675 -44.80 -1.86 7.90
CA GLU A 675 -44.58 -0.41 8.03
C GLU A 675 -43.09 -0.08 8.10
N ARG A 676 -42.36 -0.76 8.99
CA ARG A 676 -40.92 -0.58 9.10
C ARG A 676 -40.16 -1.09 7.87
N ALA A 677 -40.59 -2.20 7.27
CA ALA A 677 -40.00 -2.69 6.03
C ALA A 677 -40.06 -1.65 4.93
N LEU A 678 -41.25 -1.06 4.67
CA LEU A 678 -41.45 0.01 3.70
C LEU A 678 -40.62 1.26 4.03
N SER A 679 -40.50 1.61 5.30
CA SER A 679 -39.68 2.76 5.72
C SER A 679 -38.21 2.58 5.34
N TYR A 680 -37.59 1.42 5.63
CA TYR A 680 -36.20 1.16 5.27
C TYR A 680 -35.96 1.02 3.79
N TYR A 681 -36.85 0.38 3.04
CA TYR A 681 -36.75 0.30 1.59
C TYR A 681 -36.88 1.69 0.93
N ARG A 682 -37.72 2.58 1.45
CA ARG A 682 -37.82 3.97 0.98
C ARG A 682 -36.55 4.75 1.29
N LYS A 683 -35.95 4.60 2.49
CA LYS A 683 -34.64 5.19 2.82
C LYS A 683 -33.59 4.77 1.78
N ALA A 684 -33.55 3.49 1.42
CA ALA A 684 -32.63 2.97 0.43
C ALA A 684 -32.87 3.55 -0.98
N LEU A 685 -34.15 3.66 -1.41
CA LEU A 685 -34.51 4.25 -2.70
C LEU A 685 -34.20 5.75 -2.81
N VAL A 686 -34.31 6.50 -1.72
CA VAL A 686 -33.89 7.91 -1.69
C VAL A 686 -32.39 8.03 -1.97
N LEU A 687 -31.57 7.11 -1.48
CA LEU A 687 -30.13 7.09 -1.70
C LEU A 687 -29.77 6.61 -3.12
N ASN A 688 -30.43 5.56 -3.60
CA ASN A 688 -30.20 5.01 -4.95
C ASN A 688 -31.51 4.65 -5.65
N PRO A 689 -32.11 5.59 -6.38
CA PRO A 689 -33.40 5.38 -7.11
C PRO A 689 -33.31 4.35 -8.25
N ARG A 690 -32.12 3.90 -8.64
CA ARG A 690 -31.92 2.92 -9.72
C ARG A 690 -31.65 1.51 -9.22
N TYR A 691 -31.68 1.26 -7.91
CA TYR A 691 -31.41 -0.05 -7.32
C TYR A 691 -32.64 -0.97 -7.49
N LEU A 692 -32.63 -1.80 -8.53
CA LEU A 692 -33.77 -2.58 -9.02
C LEU A 692 -34.38 -3.50 -7.95
N THR A 693 -33.54 -4.17 -7.15
CA THR A 693 -33.99 -5.11 -6.10
C THR A 693 -34.95 -4.47 -5.12
N LEU A 694 -34.82 -3.16 -4.84
CA LEU A 694 -35.74 -2.47 -3.93
C LEU A 694 -37.16 -2.35 -4.46
N TYR A 695 -37.33 -2.21 -5.79
CA TYR A 695 -38.66 -2.17 -6.39
C TYR A 695 -39.36 -3.52 -6.26
N LYS A 696 -38.61 -4.62 -6.44
CA LYS A 696 -39.11 -5.96 -6.21
C LYS A 696 -39.53 -6.12 -4.74
N ASN A 697 -38.60 -5.86 -3.81
CA ASN A 697 -38.85 -6.03 -2.38
C ASN A 697 -40.02 -5.17 -1.87
N LEU A 698 -40.18 -3.95 -2.38
CA LEU A 698 -41.34 -3.11 -2.08
C LEU A 698 -42.65 -3.66 -2.66
N ALA A 699 -42.59 -4.18 -3.87
CA ALA A 699 -43.75 -4.80 -4.52
C ALA A 699 -44.20 -6.05 -3.74
N ASP A 700 -43.24 -6.87 -3.27
CA ASP A 700 -43.50 -8.06 -2.45
C ASP A 700 -44.20 -7.67 -1.13
N VAL A 701 -43.77 -6.58 -0.45
CA VAL A 701 -44.44 -6.11 0.78
C VAL A 701 -45.86 -5.66 0.51
N TYR A 702 -46.12 -4.92 -0.58
CA TYR A 702 -47.50 -4.48 -0.90
C TYR A 702 -48.37 -5.66 -1.35
N TYR A 703 -47.78 -6.65 -2.03
CA TYR A 703 -48.46 -7.90 -2.35
C TYR A 703 -48.88 -8.65 -1.08
N GLU A 704 -48.02 -8.83 -0.11
CA GLU A 704 -48.34 -9.48 1.15
C GLU A 704 -49.39 -8.71 1.98
N GLN A 705 -49.51 -7.39 1.77
CA GLN A 705 -50.55 -6.56 2.35
C GLN A 705 -51.90 -6.60 1.57
N GLY A 706 -51.94 -7.26 0.41
CA GLY A 706 -53.08 -7.32 -0.48
C GLY A 706 -53.26 -6.11 -1.38
N ASP A 707 -52.31 -5.14 -1.39
CA ASP A 707 -52.36 -3.95 -2.24
C ASP A 707 -51.73 -4.24 -3.61
N LEU A 708 -52.49 -4.99 -4.43
CA LEU A 708 -52.05 -5.37 -5.76
C LEU A 708 -51.75 -4.19 -6.69
N ASP A 709 -52.45 -3.08 -6.50
CA ASP A 709 -52.27 -1.90 -7.34
C ASP A 709 -50.90 -1.25 -7.14
N LYS A 710 -50.47 -1.07 -5.89
CA LYS A 710 -49.11 -0.57 -5.60
C LYS A 710 -48.04 -1.55 -6.02
N ALA A 711 -48.25 -2.86 -5.85
CA ALA A 711 -47.33 -3.87 -6.32
C ALA A 711 -47.14 -3.81 -7.84
N ILE A 712 -48.21 -3.65 -8.59
CA ILE A 712 -48.17 -3.48 -10.07
C ILE A 712 -47.40 -2.21 -10.47
N VAL A 713 -47.68 -1.08 -9.81
CA VAL A 713 -46.98 0.21 -10.11
C VAL A 713 -45.46 0.05 -9.92
N LEU A 714 -45.03 -0.62 -8.85
CA LEU A 714 -43.60 -0.82 -8.56
C LEU A 714 -42.95 -1.76 -9.58
N ASN A 715 -43.59 -2.86 -9.95
CA ASN A 715 -43.07 -3.76 -10.98
C ASN A 715 -43.00 -3.06 -12.36
N LYS A 716 -43.99 -2.22 -12.73
CA LYS A 716 -43.90 -1.38 -13.92
C LYS A 716 -42.70 -0.43 -13.86
N ARG A 717 -42.42 0.14 -12.71
CA ARG A 717 -41.25 1.00 -12.54
C ARG A 717 -39.94 0.21 -12.71
N GLY A 718 -39.85 -1.02 -12.19
CA GLY A 718 -38.73 -1.93 -12.40
C GLY A 718 -38.54 -2.26 -13.90
N LEU A 719 -39.63 -2.57 -14.60
CA LEU A 719 -39.62 -2.84 -16.04
C LEU A 719 -39.14 -1.59 -16.84
N MET A 720 -39.56 -0.39 -16.48
CA MET A 720 -39.06 0.85 -17.12
C MET A 720 -37.56 1.05 -16.92
N LEU A 721 -37.03 0.68 -15.78
CA LEU A 721 -35.60 0.83 -15.46
C LEU A 721 -34.71 -0.26 -16.10
N ASN A 722 -35.23 -1.47 -16.25
CA ASN A 722 -34.58 -2.60 -16.93
C ASN A 722 -35.54 -3.36 -17.81
N PRO A 723 -35.84 -2.88 -19.05
CA PRO A 723 -36.82 -3.51 -19.94
C PRO A 723 -36.36 -4.86 -20.53
N ALA A 724 -35.06 -5.23 -20.39
CA ALA A 724 -34.53 -6.48 -20.90
C ALA A 724 -34.66 -7.67 -19.93
N ASP A 725 -35.09 -7.43 -18.70
CA ASP A 725 -35.21 -8.46 -17.68
C ASP A 725 -36.64 -9.04 -17.68
N TYR A 726 -36.76 -10.28 -18.12
CA TYR A 726 -38.04 -11.01 -18.23
C TYR A 726 -38.79 -11.18 -16.90
N HIS A 727 -38.08 -11.08 -15.76
CA HIS A 727 -38.74 -11.23 -14.46
C HIS A 727 -39.77 -10.13 -14.18
N TRP A 728 -39.58 -8.92 -14.69
CA TRP A 728 -40.54 -7.85 -14.48
C TRP A 728 -41.90 -8.08 -15.18
N PRO A 729 -41.94 -8.35 -16.50
CA PRO A 729 -43.19 -8.68 -17.12
C PRO A 729 -43.79 -10.02 -16.61
N TRP A 730 -42.96 -10.97 -16.21
CA TRP A 730 -43.47 -12.18 -15.58
C TRP A 730 -44.20 -11.88 -14.26
N GLN A 731 -43.59 -11.12 -13.34
CA GLN A 731 -44.22 -10.71 -12.07
C GLN A 731 -45.48 -9.89 -12.31
N LEU A 732 -45.50 -9.00 -13.31
CA LEU A 732 -46.71 -8.27 -13.71
C LEU A 732 -47.84 -9.20 -14.19
N SER A 733 -47.50 -10.26 -14.94
CA SER A 733 -48.48 -11.29 -15.36
C SER A 733 -49.12 -11.97 -14.15
N LEU A 734 -48.33 -12.36 -13.16
CA LEU A 734 -48.82 -12.99 -11.92
C LEU A 734 -49.77 -12.08 -11.15
N LEU A 735 -49.38 -10.80 -10.95
CA LEU A 735 -50.13 -9.80 -10.22
C LEU A 735 -51.46 -9.47 -10.93
N TYR A 736 -51.49 -9.37 -12.27
CA TYR A 736 -52.72 -9.12 -13.03
C TYR A 736 -53.64 -10.33 -13.04
N ARG A 737 -53.08 -11.58 -13.03
CA ARG A 737 -53.91 -12.79 -12.88
C ARG A 737 -54.60 -12.81 -11.52
N GLU A 738 -53.91 -12.47 -10.44
CA GLU A 738 -54.50 -12.44 -9.11
C GLU A 738 -55.57 -11.34 -9.00
N LYS A 739 -55.38 -10.22 -9.71
CA LYS A 739 -56.36 -9.17 -9.86
C LYS A 739 -57.54 -9.54 -10.78
N LYS A 740 -57.52 -10.75 -11.37
CA LYS A 740 -58.50 -11.25 -12.34
C LYS A 740 -58.55 -10.48 -13.66
N ASP A 741 -57.51 -9.71 -13.99
CA ASP A 741 -57.37 -9.05 -15.31
C ASP A 741 -56.55 -9.97 -16.25
N LEU A 742 -57.26 -10.95 -16.82
CA LEU A 742 -56.67 -11.97 -17.68
C LEU A 742 -56.06 -11.39 -18.97
N ALA A 743 -56.61 -10.28 -19.47
CA ALA A 743 -56.11 -9.63 -20.68
C ALA A 743 -54.72 -9.06 -20.49
N GLN A 744 -54.48 -8.33 -19.39
CA GLN A 744 -53.17 -7.79 -19.04
C GLN A 744 -52.20 -8.92 -18.62
N ALA A 745 -52.70 -9.95 -17.90
CA ALA A 745 -51.91 -11.09 -17.54
C ALA A 745 -51.32 -11.82 -18.76
N LYS A 746 -52.13 -12.11 -19.77
CA LYS A 746 -51.69 -12.74 -21.04
C LYS A 746 -50.69 -11.84 -21.79
N LYS A 747 -50.94 -10.53 -21.85
CA LYS A 747 -50.03 -9.58 -22.50
C LYS A 747 -48.63 -9.61 -21.87
N TYR A 748 -48.52 -9.42 -20.55
CA TYR A 748 -47.24 -9.38 -19.88
C TYR A 748 -46.54 -10.74 -19.86
N LEU A 749 -47.31 -11.86 -19.88
CA LEU A 749 -46.71 -13.19 -20.03
C LEU A 749 -46.06 -13.36 -21.41
N ALA A 750 -46.73 -12.89 -22.47
CA ALA A 750 -46.18 -12.90 -23.83
C ALA A 750 -44.93 -12.04 -23.94
N ASP A 751 -44.87 -10.89 -23.25
CA ASP A 751 -43.69 -10.02 -23.20
C ASP A 751 -42.52 -10.71 -22.44
N ALA A 752 -42.77 -11.43 -21.35
CA ALA A 752 -41.76 -12.21 -20.65
C ALA A 752 -41.19 -13.31 -21.55
N PHE A 753 -42.01 -14.04 -22.30
CA PHE A 753 -41.60 -15.04 -23.27
C PHE A 753 -40.71 -14.52 -24.38
N LYS A 754 -41.05 -13.37 -24.93
CA LYS A 754 -40.21 -12.70 -25.96
C LYS A 754 -38.79 -12.42 -25.45
N LEU A 755 -38.66 -12.13 -24.16
CA LEU A 755 -37.37 -11.85 -23.54
C LEU A 755 -36.58 -13.11 -23.15
N ALA A 756 -37.26 -14.20 -22.78
CA ALA A 756 -36.62 -15.44 -22.33
C ALA A 756 -37.39 -16.68 -22.80
N PRO A 757 -37.39 -17.01 -24.10
CA PRO A 757 -38.16 -18.12 -24.66
C PRO A 757 -37.71 -19.52 -24.15
N GLU A 758 -36.48 -19.64 -23.71
CA GLU A 758 -35.90 -20.88 -23.21
C GLU A 758 -35.96 -21.02 -21.67
N SER A 759 -36.61 -20.12 -20.97
CA SER A 759 -36.71 -20.17 -19.52
C SER A 759 -37.54 -21.39 -19.06
N ALA A 760 -36.87 -22.30 -18.33
CA ALA A 760 -37.52 -23.47 -17.76
C ALA A 760 -38.65 -23.10 -16.77
N GLU A 761 -38.52 -22.00 -16.06
CA GLU A 761 -39.53 -21.48 -15.13
C GLU A 761 -40.80 -20.99 -15.87
N LEU A 762 -40.65 -20.22 -16.94
CA LEU A 762 -41.77 -19.76 -17.76
C LEU A 762 -42.45 -20.92 -18.45
N ASN A 763 -41.68 -21.86 -19.01
CA ASN A 763 -42.23 -23.07 -19.68
C ASN A 763 -43.02 -23.92 -18.72
N LYS A 764 -42.55 -24.13 -17.49
CA LYS A 764 -43.26 -24.86 -16.45
C LYS A 764 -44.57 -24.15 -16.08
N TYR A 765 -44.57 -22.84 -16.01
CA TYR A 765 -45.74 -22.04 -15.68
C TYR A 765 -46.85 -22.14 -16.76
N ILE A 766 -46.51 -22.16 -18.04
CA ILE A 766 -47.48 -22.38 -19.12
C ILE A 766 -48.12 -23.74 -19.03
N PHE A 767 -47.33 -24.78 -18.75
CA PHE A 767 -47.86 -26.16 -18.60
C PHE A 767 -48.97 -26.20 -17.53
N TYR A 768 -48.79 -25.50 -16.42
CA TYR A 768 -49.80 -25.38 -15.37
C TYR A 768 -51.03 -24.52 -15.80
N CYS A 769 -50.82 -23.46 -16.55
CA CYS A 769 -51.91 -22.60 -17.00
C CYS A 769 -52.81 -23.23 -18.09
N HIS A 770 -52.23 -24.10 -18.94
CA HIS A 770 -53.04 -24.88 -19.91
C HIS A 770 -53.84 -26.00 -19.27
N CYS A 771 -53.48 -26.48 -18.09
CA CYS A 771 -54.26 -27.49 -17.37
C CYS A 771 -55.48 -26.90 -16.61
N GLU A 772 -55.57 -25.57 -16.40
CA GLU A 772 -56.73 -24.91 -15.77
C GLU A 772 -57.79 -24.47 -16.77
N GLU A 773 -57.56 -24.56 -18.09
CA GLU A 773 -58.53 -24.23 -19.13
C GLU A 773 -59.32 -25.49 -19.63
N HIS A 774 -59.09 -26.69 -19.01
CA HIS A 774 -59.86 -27.91 -19.16
C HIS A 774 -60.37 -28.37 -17.79
#